data_f0923c409359fae27814bebe3ab9aec2
#
_entry.id   f0923c409359fae27814bebe3ab9aec2
#
_cell.length_a   1.000
_cell.length_b   1.000
_cell.length_c   1.000
_cell.angle_alpha   90.00
_cell.angle_beta   90.00
_cell.angle_gamma   90.00
#
_symmetry.space_group_name_H-M   'P 1'
#
loop_
_entity.id
_entity.type
_entity.pdbx_description
1 polymer ?
#
loop_
_entity_poly.entity_id
_entity_poly.type
_entity_poly.pdbx_seq_one_letter_code
_entity_poly.pdbx_strand_id
1 'polypeptide(L)'
;MSKRKKPEAQQETFDFNAAKAEAAKPVAPSAEPAQQPAAPAQSPAAGDAQPTAPAPAAPVPALPATADPAPLAQSYKGWFLDYASYVILDRAVPHIDDGLKPVQRRILHTLWEMDDGRFHKVANVVGACMRLHPHGDASIEAALVNLGQRRWLVEPQGNYGNTLTGDSAAAARYIEARLTPFAKDVLFNPKTTVWQLSYDGRAREPVTLPAKFPLVLLEGAEGIAVGLSTKILPHNFNDLCRAAVNHLQGKRFRIFPDFPTGGIADFSEYNDGERGGKVKIRAKIETRSKYLLAITELPFGTTTESLIDSILAANAKGKIKIRHIDDNTAEKVEILVHLPQGADAEQLIQQLYVFTDCQVSISPAACVIDRIKSADGRTAEDRPVFLGVSEILRRSVDRTVDLLRQELEIQLGELEQQWHWDSLERIFIEERIYRRIEKSETWENVLSEIREGLKPFLKLLRRPVTADDLARLTEIRIKRISKYNRFQADEQIKKIETDIKEAKRNLAHLVDYAVAWFERLAEKYGKGVKRRTTYDEIEQISAAAVVSSNQRLYVDREQGFIGLNWRQHDYIADCSVLDDILCIMADGTLKVSRVAEKLFMGRDIVHVAVVPKEADTTVYTLVYQDKESGKAFIKRFQLGGFTRDKLYSLTASEGSHIVWLDVARSPAEMPSKLLISLDGRSHARVRDFDFDTSGLAISSRGAKGLTVSKWPVKAVKVVDTPRRA
;
A
#
# COMPACT_ATOMS: atom_id res chain seq x y z
N MET A 1 -15.70 25.02 -72.45
CA MET A 1 -16.68 25.22 -71.37
C MET A 1 -17.51 23.99 -71.21
N SER A 2 -17.18 23.13 -70.26
CA SER A 2 -18.02 22.00 -69.93
C SER A 2 -17.76 21.66 -68.43
N LYS A 3 -18.80 21.82 -67.64
CA LYS A 3 -18.81 21.52 -66.20
C LYS A 3 -18.87 20.00 -66.01
N ARG A 4 -17.86 19.38 -65.38
CA ARG A 4 -17.93 18.00 -64.88
C ARG A 4 -18.61 18.03 -63.53
N LYS A 5 -19.72 17.26 -63.40
CA LYS A 5 -20.40 16.90 -62.17
C LYS A 5 -19.58 15.89 -61.37
N LYS A 6 -19.49 16.06 -60.07
CA LYS A 6 -19.01 15.04 -59.09
C LYS A 6 -20.11 14.01 -58.86
N PRO A 7 -19.77 12.71 -58.64
CA PRO A 7 -20.77 11.72 -58.24
C PRO A 7 -21.06 11.84 -56.72
N GLU A 8 -22.34 11.78 -56.39
CA GLU A 8 -22.87 11.65 -55.04
C GLU A 8 -22.56 10.28 -54.44
N ALA A 9 -22.04 10.26 -53.22
CA ALA A 9 -21.86 9.03 -52.44
C ALA A 9 -23.20 8.62 -51.84
N GLN A 10 -23.69 7.45 -52.16
CA GLN A 10 -24.81 6.80 -51.50
C GLN A 10 -24.38 6.35 -50.11
N GLN A 11 -25.07 6.82 -49.08
CA GLN A 11 -25.00 6.33 -47.72
C GLN A 11 -25.90 5.09 -47.62
N GLU A 12 -25.28 3.91 -47.46
CA GLU A 12 -26.00 2.70 -47.04
C GLU A 12 -26.23 2.76 -45.51
N THR A 13 -27.50 2.86 -45.14
CA THR A 13 -27.97 2.75 -43.76
C THR A 13 -28.04 1.27 -43.39
N PHE A 14 -27.20 0.82 -42.45
CA PHE A 14 -27.29 -0.52 -41.86
C PHE A 14 -28.46 -0.58 -40.87
N ASP A 15 -29.41 -1.46 -41.16
CA ASP A 15 -30.56 -1.73 -40.30
C ASP A 15 -30.21 -2.78 -39.24
N PHE A 16 -30.14 -2.36 -37.97
CA PHE A 16 -29.70 -3.18 -36.82
C PHE A 16 -30.76 -4.20 -36.36
N ASN A 17 -31.95 -4.24 -36.93
CA ASN A 17 -33.05 -5.13 -36.49
C ASN A 17 -33.14 -6.46 -37.25
N ALA A 18 -32.40 -6.64 -38.36
CA ALA A 18 -32.44 -7.88 -39.13
C ALA A 18 -31.54 -8.99 -38.60
N ALA A 19 -30.54 -8.68 -37.74
CA ALA A 19 -29.57 -9.65 -37.21
C ALA A 19 -30.04 -10.41 -35.95
N LYS A 20 -31.25 -10.17 -35.45
CA LYS A 20 -31.79 -10.83 -34.22
C LYS A 20 -32.69 -12.02 -34.47
N ALA A 21 -33.01 -12.38 -35.71
CA ALA A 21 -33.97 -13.42 -36.04
C ALA A 21 -33.37 -14.79 -36.44
N GLU A 22 -32.01 -14.93 -36.56
CA GLU A 22 -31.37 -16.15 -37.06
C GLU A 22 -30.55 -16.96 -36.06
N ALA A 23 -30.61 -16.60 -34.76
CA ALA A 23 -29.85 -17.30 -33.70
C ALA A 23 -30.74 -18.07 -32.73
N ALA A 24 -31.69 -18.89 -33.25
CA ALA A 24 -32.49 -19.77 -32.41
C ALA A 24 -32.81 -21.08 -33.14
N LYS A 25 -31.81 -21.99 -33.28
CA LYS A 25 -32.07 -23.44 -33.42
C LYS A 25 -30.95 -24.20 -32.67
N PRO A 26 -31.31 -25.12 -31.75
CA PRO A 26 -30.32 -25.88 -31.00
C PRO A 26 -29.77 -27.05 -31.82
N VAL A 27 -28.45 -27.12 -31.93
CA VAL A 27 -27.73 -28.31 -32.43
C VAL A 27 -27.34 -29.14 -31.21
N ALA A 28 -27.75 -30.41 -31.19
CA ALA A 28 -27.42 -31.38 -30.17
C ALA A 28 -25.94 -31.75 -30.20
N PRO A 29 -25.25 -31.91 -29.08
CA PRO A 29 -23.88 -32.40 -29.05
C PRO A 29 -23.85 -33.90 -28.87
N SER A 30 -23.17 -34.59 -29.79
CA SER A 30 -22.64 -35.92 -29.61
C SER A 30 -21.15 -35.81 -29.24
N ALA A 31 -20.79 -36.04 -27.97
CA ALA A 31 -19.44 -36.47 -27.59
C ALA A 31 -19.49 -37.05 -26.17
N GLU A 32 -18.93 -38.22 -26.02
CA GLU A 32 -18.79 -38.95 -24.76
C GLU A 32 -18.04 -38.19 -23.69
N PRO A 33 -18.39 -38.36 -22.38
CA PRO A 33 -17.73 -37.64 -21.30
C PRO A 33 -16.44 -38.36 -20.85
N ALA A 34 -15.36 -37.61 -20.85
CA ALA A 34 -14.15 -37.98 -20.13
C ALA A 34 -14.41 -38.00 -18.63
N GLN A 35 -14.02 -39.06 -17.97
CA GLN A 35 -14.21 -39.33 -16.55
C GLN A 35 -13.48 -38.28 -15.68
N GLN A 36 -14.24 -37.57 -14.85
CA GLN A 36 -13.70 -36.82 -13.72
C GLN A 36 -13.36 -37.77 -12.56
N PRO A 37 -12.30 -37.55 -11.78
CA PRO A 37 -12.02 -38.35 -10.58
C PRO A 37 -13.05 -38.04 -9.50
N ALA A 38 -13.55 -39.10 -8.85
CA ALA A 38 -14.58 -39.10 -7.84
C ALA A 38 -14.21 -38.29 -6.59
N ALA A 39 -15.15 -37.47 -6.10
CA ALA A 39 -15.10 -36.87 -4.79
C ALA A 39 -15.18 -37.95 -3.68
N PRO A 40 -14.54 -37.77 -2.52
CA PRO A 40 -14.62 -38.72 -1.43
C PRO A 40 -16.01 -38.73 -0.78
N ALA A 41 -16.48 -39.95 -0.49
CA ALA A 41 -17.79 -40.25 0.07
C ALA A 41 -17.99 -39.56 1.43
N GLN A 42 -19.19 -39.01 1.62
CA GLN A 42 -19.69 -38.54 2.92
C GLN A 42 -19.94 -39.75 3.84
N SER A 43 -19.34 -39.74 5.05
CA SER A 43 -19.63 -40.68 6.13
C SER A 43 -20.96 -40.31 6.79
N PRO A 44 -21.73 -41.30 7.32
CA PRO A 44 -23.03 -41.07 7.91
C PRO A 44 -22.95 -40.35 9.25
N ALA A 45 -23.98 -39.56 9.55
CA ALA A 45 -24.16 -38.81 10.79
C ALA A 45 -24.07 -39.71 12.03
N ALA A 46 -23.15 -39.40 12.93
CA ALA A 46 -23.10 -39.99 14.26
C ALA A 46 -23.84 -39.07 15.25
N GLY A 47 -24.66 -39.70 16.06
CA GLY A 47 -25.52 -39.04 17.02
C GLY A 47 -24.78 -38.34 18.18
N ASP A 48 -25.54 -37.55 18.90
CA ASP A 48 -25.18 -36.74 20.04
C ASP A 48 -24.31 -37.49 21.09
N ALA A 49 -23.05 -37.09 21.19
CA ALA A 49 -22.19 -37.37 22.33
C ALA A 49 -21.60 -36.08 22.85
N GLN A 50 -21.90 -35.77 24.12
CA GLN A 50 -21.31 -34.64 24.86
C GLN A 50 -19.78 -34.69 24.82
N PRO A 51 -19.10 -33.54 24.66
CA PRO A 51 -17.63 -33.50 24.67
C PRO A 51 -17.12 -33.73 26.13
N THR A 52 -16.56 -34.88 26.40
CA THR A 52 -15.68 -35.08 27.53
C THR A 52 -14.37 -34.36 27.29
N ALA A 53 -13.89 -33.62 28.30
CA ALA A 53 -12.62 -32.91 28.26
C ALA A 53 -11.47 -33.85 27.85
N PRO A 54 -10.54 -33.41 26.97
CA PRO A 54 -9.41 -34.25 26.60
C PRO A 54 -8.51 -34.47 27.83
N ALA A 55 -8.18 -35.75 28.11
CA ALA A 55 -7.16 -36.12 29.07
C ALA A 55 -5.83 -35.43 28.73
N PRO A 56 -5.00 -35.05 29.72
CA PRO A 56 -3.72 -34.41 29.45
C PRO A 56 -2.86 -35.36 28.58
N ALA A 57 -2.46 -34.84 27.42
CA ALA A 57 -1.58 -35.56 26.53
C ALA A 57 -0.29 -35.93 27.25
N ALA A 58 0.08 -37.21 27.17
CA ALA A 58 1.36 -37.68 27.67
C ALA A 58 2.49 -36.83 27.09
N PRO A 59 3.54 -36.49 27.85
CA PRO A 59 4.64 -35.69 27.34
C PRO A 59 5.28 -36.42 26.15
N VAL A 60 5.24 -35.78 24.98
CA VAL A 60 5.97 -36.25 23.81
C VAL A 60 7.44 -36.27 24.18
N PRO A 61 8.16 -37.43 24.06
CA PRO A 61 9.58 -37.46 24.39
C PRO A 61 10.30 -36.45 23.55
N ALA A 62 11.04 -35.55 24.19
CA ALA A 62 11.89 -34.57 23.50
C ALA A 62 12.90 -35.36 22.68
N LEU A 63 12.89 -35.16 21.35
CA LEU A 63 13.91 -35.68 20.43
C LEU A 63 15.29 -35.15 20.92
N PRO A 64 16.32 -36.02 20.96
CA PRO A 64 17.66 -35.58 21.34
C PRO A 64 18.13 -34.48 20.41
N ALA A 65 18.69 -33.42 20.98
CA ALA A 65 19.14 -32.20 20.28
C ALA A 65 20.27 -32.41 19.22
N THR A 66 20.68 -33.67 19.00
CA THR A 66 21.78 -34.06 18.10
C THR A 66 21.38 -35.06 17.00
N ALA A 67 20.08 -35.30 16.81
CA ALA A 67 19.66 -36.13 15.69
C ALA A 67 19.75 -35.36 14.39
N ASP A 68 20.52 -35.83 13.41
CA ASP A 68 20.50 -35.32 12.05
C ASP A 68 19.05 -35.29 11.52
N PRO A 69 18.62 -34.18 10.94
CA PRO A 69 17.25 -34.10 10.43
C PRO A 69 17.04 -35.20 9.36
N ALA A 70 15.89 -35.88 9.44
CA ALA A 70 15.56 -36.94 8.46
C ALA A 70 15.73 -36.40 7.02
N PRO A 71 16.17 -37.23 6.04
CA PRO A 71 16.44 -36.80 4.66
C PRO A 71 15.29 -36.01 4.03
N LEU A 72 14.04 -36.38 4.35
CA LEU A 72 12.84 -35.67 3.89
C LEU A 72 12.76 -34.25 4.49
N ALA A 73 13.10 -34.07 5.78
CA ALA A 73 13.09 -32.75 6.41
C ALA A 73 14.18 -31.84 5.84
N GLN A 74 15.35 -32.37 5.48
CA GLN A 74 16.40 -31.63 4.79
C GLN A 74 15.97 -31.21 3.39
N SER A 75 15.30 -32.11 2.63
CA SER A 75 14.75 -31.79 1.31
C SER A 75 13.70 -30.69 1.37
N TYR A 76 12.75 -30.77 2.32
CA TYR A 76 11.76 -29.71 2.54
C TYR A 76 12.40 -28.37 2.90
N LYS A 77 13.40 -28.39 3.76
CA LYS A 77 14.14 -27.17 4.13
C LYS A 77 14.85 -26.58 2.90
N GLY A 78 15.53 -27.40 2.09
CA GLY A 78 16.17 -26.95 0.86
C GLY A 78 15.17 -26.34 -0.11
N TRP A 79 14.11 -27.05 -0.45
CA TRP A 79 13.06 -26.57 -1.37
C TRP A 79 12.37 -25.31 -0.88
N PHE A 80 12.13 -25.20 0.44
CA PHE A 80 11.55 -23.99 0.99
C PHE A 80 12.49 -22.79 0.88
N LEU A 81 13.78 -22.97 1.13
CA LEU A 81 14.78 -21.92 0.99
C LEU A 81 14.95 -21.49 -0.48
N ASP A 82 14.98 -22.45 -1.40
CA ASP A 82 15.06 -22.17 -2.84
C ASP A 82 13.83 -21.40 -3.32
N TYR A 83 12.63 -21.84 -2.91
CA TYR A 83 11.38 -21.15 -3.23
C TYR A 83 11.34 -19.74 -2.60
N ALA A 84 11.74 -19.59 -1.34
CA ALA A 84 11.77 -18.30 -0.67
C ALA A 84 12.75 -17.33 -1.36
N SER A 85 13.95 -17.84 -1.70
CA SER A 85 14.95 -17.06 -2.44
C SER A 85 14.43 -16.62 -3.80
N TYR A 86 13.81 -17.53 -4.56
CA TYR A 86 13.20 -17.23 -5.84
C TYR A 86 12.11 -16.16 -5.72
N VAL A 87 11.19 -16.28 -4.74
CA VAL A 87 10.11 -15.29 -4.55
C VAL A 87 10.67 -13.92 -4.18
N ILE A 88 11.76 -13.86 -3.41
CA ILE A 88 12.40 -12.61 -3.02
C ILE A 88 13.12 -11.98 -4.21
N LEU A 89 14.04 -12.70 -4.85
CA LEU A 89 14.97 -12.16 -5.84
C LEU A 89 14.34 -11.99 -7.22
N ASP A 90 13.49 -12.96 -7.63
CA ASP A 90 12.99 -13.04 -9.01
C ASP A 90 11.51 -12.68 -9.17
N ARG A 91 10.83 -12.20 -8.11
CA ARG A 91 9.40 -11.93 -8.20
C ARG A 91 8.92 -10.67 -7.48
N ALA A 92 9.16 -10.57 -6.16
CA ALA A 92 8.45 -9.63 -5.30
C ALA A 92 9.17 -8.30 -5.11
N VAL A 93 10.49 -8.30 -5.05
CA VAL A 93 11.31 -7.14 -4.68
C VAL A 93 11.96 -6.52 -5.92
N PRO A 94 11.90 -5.19 -6.12
CA PRO A 94 12.55 -4.53 -7.24
C PRO A 94 14.07 -4.47 -7.05
N HIS A 95 14.83 -4.49 -8.16
CA HIS A 95 16.27 -4.27 -8.12
C HIS A 95 16.60 -2.78 -8.01
N ILE A 96 17.64 -2.41 -7.25
CA ILE A 96 18.01 -1.01 -7.01
C ILE A 96 18.49 -0.30 -8.28
N ASP A 97 19.15 -1.00 -9.18
CA ASP A 97 19.76 -0.44 -10.39
C ASP A 97 18.71 0.10 -11.39
N ASP A 98 17.57 -0.56 -11.54
CA ASP A 98 16.53 -0.14 -12.48
C ASP A 98 15.16 0.11 -11.82
N GLY A 99 15.01 -0.21 -10.54
CA GLY A 99 13.78 -0.03 -9.81
C GLY A 99 12.64 -0.95 -10.23
N LEU A 100 12.92 -2.00 -10.98
CA LEU A 100 11.93 -2.87 -11.62
C LEU A 100 11.93 -4.27 -11.02
N LYS A 101 10.74 -4.86 -10.97
CA LYS A 101 10.59 -6.30 -10.78
C LYS A 101 10.93 -7.04 -12.08
N PRO A 102 11.35 -8.32 -12.05
CA PRO A 102 11.69 -9.07 -13.26
C PRO A 102 10.60 -9.09 -14.33
N VAL A 103 9.33 -9.25 -13.95
CA VAL A 103 8.20 -9.20 -14.91
C VAL A 103 8.09 -7.83 -15.59
N GLN A 104 8.26 -6.74 -14.85
CA GLN A 104 8.19 -5.37 -15.41
C GLN A 104 9.35 -5.13 -16.38
N ARG A 105 10.56 -5.55 -16.01
CA ARG A 105 11.76 -5.46 -16.85
C ARG A 105 11.58 -6.21 -18.17
N ARG A 106 11.06 -7.44 -18.13
CA ARG A 106 10.79 -8.27 -19.29
C ARG A 106 9.72 -7.67 -20.22
N ILE A 107 8.65 -7.09 -19.64
CA ILE A 107 7.62 -6.37 -20.40
C ILE A 107 8.22 -5.17 -21.13
N LEU A 108 8.99 -4.32 -20.42
CA LEU A 108 9.58 -3.13 -21.01
C LEU A 108 10.61 -3.48 -22.07
N HIS A 109 11.42 -4.54 -21.87
CA HIS A 109 12.34 -5.05 -22.86
C HIS A 109 11.60 -5.59 -24.10
N THR A 110 10.50 -6.32 -23.93
CA THR A 110 9.66 -6.80 -25.04
C THR A 110 9.08 -5.64 -25.83
N LEU A 111 8.55 -4.61 -25.14
CA LEU A 111 8.06 -3.40 -25.80
C LEU A 111 9.16 -2.65 -26.56
N TRP A 112 10.41 -2.66 -26.05
CA TRP A 112 11.56 -2.08 -26.73
C TRP A 112 11.92 -2.86 -28.02
N GLU A 113 11.90 -4.19 -27.99
CA GLU A 113 12.16 -5.00 -29.19
C GLU A 113 11.06 -4.87 -30.24
N MET A 114 9.83 -4.63 -29.83
CA MET A 114 8.68 -4.43 -30.70
C MET A 114 8.51 -2.97 -31.17
N ASP A 115 9.34 -2.03 -30.70
CA ASP A 115 9.12 -0.59 -30.87
C ASP A 115 9.30 -0.15 -32.34
N ASP A 116 8.20 0.01 -33.03
CA ASP A 116 8.09 0.62 -34.37
C ASP A 116 7.45 2.01 -34.35
N GLY A 117 7.28 2.59 -33.14
CA GLY A 117 6.61 3.87 -32.89
C GLY A 117 5.09 3.79 -32.84
N ARG A 118 4.47 2.64 -33.10
CA ARG A 118 3.02 2.41 -33.04
C ARG A 118 2.61 1.81 -31.71
N PHE A 119 1.30 1.81 -31.47
CA PHE A 119 0.72 1.04 -30.37
C PHE A 119 0.60 -0.43 -30.76
N HIS A 120 0.90 -1.30 -29.80
CA HIS A 120 0.77 -2.75 -29.92
C HIS A 120 -0.34 -3.27 -29.00
N LYS A 121 -1.13 -4.24 -29.45
CA LYS A 121 -2.12 -4.92 -28.60
C LYS A 121 -1.44 -5.51 -27.39
N VAL A 122 -2.01 -5.28 -26.19
CA VAL A 122 -1.50 -5.84 -24.95
C VAL A 122 -1.38 -7.36 -25.04
N ALA A 123 -2.35 -8.04 -25.66
CA ALA A 123 -2.29 -9.48 -25.90
C ALA A 123 -1.04 -9.92 -26.71
N ASN A 124 -0.62 -9.12 -27.71
CA ASN A 124 0.59 -9.42 -28.50
C ASN A 124 1.86 -9.22 -27.67
N VAL A 125 1.91 -8.15 -26.85
CA VAL A 125 3.04 -7.90 -25.96
C VAL A 125 3.15 -8.99 -24.91
N VAL A 126 2.03 -9.42 -24.29
CA VAL A 126 1.98 -10.52 -23.34
C VAL A 126 2.50 -11.80 -23.96
N GLY A 127 1.99 -12.19 -25.14
CA GLY A 127 2.45 -13.38 -25.88
C GLY A 127 3.95 -13.34 -26.21
N ALA A 128 4.47 -12.19 -26.64
CA ALA A 128 5.89 -12.03 -26.91
C ALA A 128 6.74 -12.07 -25.63
N CYS A 129 6.23 -11.56 -24.50
CA CYS A 129 6.93 -11.57 -23.22
C CYS A 129 7.03 -12.97 -22.59
N MET A 130 6.10 -13.88 -22.90
CA MET A 130 6.12 -15.27 -22.37
C MET A 130 7.38 -16.04 -22.73
N ARG A 131 8.08 -15.71 -23.82
CA ARG A 131 9.41 -16.29 -24.14
C ARG A 131 10.50 -15.97 -23.13
N LEU A 132 10.31 -14.89 -22.33
CA LEU A 132 11.25 -14.44 -21.30
C LEU A 132 10.75 -14.74 -19.89
N HIS A 133 9.43 -14.81 -19.69
CA HIS A 133 8.81 -14.92 -18.38
C HIS A 133 8.08 -16.26 -18.21
N PRO A 134 8.61 -17.21 -17.39
CA PRO A 134 8.08 -18.58 -17.27
C PRO A 134 6.84 -18.67 -16.36
N HIS A 135 5.88 -17.75 -16.52
CA HIS A 135 4.64 -17.71 -15.74
C HIS A 135 3.45 -17.44 -16.64
N GLY A 136 2.24 -17.63 -16.09
CA GLY A 136 0.99 -17.42 -16.82
C GLY A 136 0.83 -16.00 -17.35
N ASP A 137 0.18 -15.90 -18.51
CA ASP A 137 -0.13 -14.67 -19.26
C ASP A 137 -0.85 -13.62 -18.40
N ALA A 138 -1.78 -14.04 -17.54
CA ALA A 138 -2.51 -13.15 -16.65
C ALA A 138 -1.59 -12.32 -15.72
N SER A 139 -0.45 -12.89 -15.29
CA SER A 139 0.52 -12.17 -14.45
C SER A 139 1.25 -11.06 -15.23
N ILE A 140 1.54 -11.32 -16.50
CA ILE A 140 2.17 -10.36 -17.42
C ILE A 140 1.17 -9.25 -17.77
N GLU A 141 -0.09 -9.62 -18.09
CA GLU A 141 -1.16 -8.68 -18.38
C GLU A 141 -1.39 -7.72 -17.21
N ALA A 142 -1.56 -8.24 -15.99
CA ALA A 142 -1.76 -7.42 -14.79
C ALA A 142 -0.60 -6.45 -14.53
N ALA A 143 0.65 -6.91 -14.75
CA ALA A 143 1.82 -6.04 -14.60
C ALA A 143 1.89 -4.96 -15.68
N LEU A 144 1.57 -5.28 -16.94
CA LEU A 144 1.53 -4.31 -18.04
C LEU A 144 0.40 -3.28 -17.85
N VAL A 145 -0.77 -3.73 -17.41
CA VAL A 145 -1.88 -2.83 -17.07
C VAL A 145 -1.47 -1.86 -15.96
N ASN A 146 -0.83 -2.35 -14.91
CA ASN A 146 -0.35 -1.49 -13.81
C ASN A 146 0.68 -0.45 -14.28
N LEU A 147 1.64 -0.82 -15.14
CA LEU A 147 2.59 0.10 -15.75
C LEU A 147 1.87 1.16 -16.61
N GLY A 148 0.87 0.76 -17.39
CA GLY A 148 0.06 1.67 -18.21
C GLY A 148 -0.79 2.64 -17.39
N GLN A 149 -1.34 2.19 -16.26
CA GLN A 149 -2.10 3.06 -15.34
C GLN A 149 -1.22 4.17 -14.74
N ARG A 150 0.06 3.90 -14.46
CA ARG A 150 1.03 4.88 -13.94
C ARG A 150 1.52 5.87 -15.00
N ARG A 151 1.52 5.49 -16.27
CA ARG A 151 1.82 6.33 -17.45
C ARG A 151 3.24 6.90 -17.56
N TRP A 152 4.16 6.55 -16.67
CA TRP A 152 5.53 7.01 -16.77
C TRP A 152 6.35 6.24 -17.80
N LEU A 153 6.26 4.92 -17.78
CA LEU A 153 7.07 4.04 -18.64
C LEU A 153 6.30 3.51 -19.85
N VAL A 154 5.00 3.29 -19.67
CA VAL A 154 4.10 2.77 -20.72
C VAL A 154 3.00 3.77 -21.00
N GLU A 155 2.81 4.10 -22.26
CA GLU A 155 1.69 4.91 -22.76
C GLU A 155 0.53 3.97 -23.11
N PRO A 156 -0.60 4.09 -22.40
CA PRO A 156 -1.77 3.24 -22.64
C PRO A 156 -2.71 3.83 -23.68
N GLN A 157 -3.35 2.97 -24.47
CA GLN A 157 -4.46 3.31 -25.34
C GLN A 157 -5.63 2.33 -25.11
N GLY A 158 -6.83 2.88 -24.91
CA GLY A 158 -8.03 2.12 -24.56
C GLY A 158 -8.34 2.20 -23.08
N ASN A 159 -9.23 1.32 -22.61
CA ASN A 159 -9.68 1.29 -21.21
C ASN A 159 -8.76 0.44 -20.32
N TYR A 160 -7.86 1.10 -19.59
CA TYR A 160 -6.97 0.49 -18.60
C TYR A 160 -7.57 0.42 -17.19
N GLY A 161 -8.90 0.57 -17.06
CA GLY A 161 -9.58 0.68 -15.79
C GLY A 161 -9.41 2.07 -15.16
N ASN A 162 -9.90 2.21 -13.95
CA ASN A 162 -9.80 3.45 -13.20
C ASN A 162 -9.29 3.19 -11.78
N THR A 163 -8.13 3.69 -11.44
CA THR A 163 -7.51 3.52 -10.12
C THR A 163 -8.22 4.30 -9.01
N LEU A 164 -9.07 5.27 -9.36
CA LEU A 164 -9.87 6.03 -8.40
C LEU A 164 -11.15 5.29 -8.03
N THR A 165 -11.86 4.71 -9.01
CA THR A 165 -13.11 3.98 -8.78
C THR A 165 -12.89 2.51 -8.45
N GLY A 166 -11.78 1.91 -8.89
CA GLY A 166 -11.50 0.48 -8.75
C GLY A 166 -11.91 -0.34 -9.97
N ASP A 167 -12.41 0.32 -11.04
CA ASP A 167 -12.82 -0.38 -12.27
C ASP A 167 -11.66 -1.14 -12.90
N SER A 168 -11.94 -2.35 -13.35
CA SER A 168 -10.99 -3.22 -14.02
C SER A 168 -10.69 -2.76 -15.45
N ALA A 169 -9.49 -3.08 -15.93
CA ALA A 169 -9.13 -2.85 -17.34
C ALA A 169 -9.95 -3.74 -18.27
N ALA A 170 -10.14 -3.29 -19.51
CA ALA A 170 -10.68 -4.12 -20.58
C ALA A 170 -9.70 -5.25 -20.92
N ALA A 171 -10.19 -6.35 -21.53
CA ALA A 171 -9.36 -7.49 -21.90
C ALA A 171 -8.19 -7.08 -22.84
N ALA A 172 -7.05 -7.76 -22.70
CA ALA A 172 -5.80 -7.50 -23.40
C ALA A 172 -5.91 -7.34 -24.93
N ARG A 173 -6.92 -7.98 -25.55
CA ARG A 173 -7.16 -7.89 -26.99
C ARG A 173 -7.74 -6.54 -27.45
N TYR A 174 -8.29 -5.74 -26.54
CA TYR A 174 -8.91 -4.44 -26.86
C TYR A 174 -8.02 -3.25 -26.57
N ILE A 175 -7.11 -3.38 -25.60
CA ILE A 175 -6.22 -2.31 -25.15
C ILE A 175 -4.85 -2.43 -25.79
N GLU A 176 -4.17 -1.28 -25.90
CA GLU A 176 -2.88 -1.17 -26.59
C GLU A 176 -1.87 -0.43 -25.72
N ALA A 177 -0.60 -0.72 -25.94
CA ALA A 177 0.52 -0.13 -25.22
C ALA A 177 1.69 0.21 -26.14
N ARG A 178 2.46 1.23 -25.77
CA ARG A 178 3.80 1.51 -26.31
C ARG A 178 4.68 2.15 -25.24
N LEU A 179 6.00 2.20 -25.48
CA LEU A 179 6.91 2.91 -24.61
C LEU A 179 6.71 4.41 -24.68
N THR A 180 6.75 5.08 -23.52
CA THR A 180 6.77 6.54 -23.49
C THR A 180 8.11 7.09 -24.00
N PRO A 181 8.17 8.36 -24.46
CA PRO A 181 9.44 9.02 -24.76
C PRO A 181 10.37 9.09 -23.54
N PHE A 182 9.81 9.24 -22.33
CA PHE A 182 10.58 9.21 -21.09
C PHE A 182 11.27 7.86 -20.86
N ALA A 183 10.53 6.75 -21.01
CA ALA A 183 11.11 5.40 -20.88
C ALA A 183 12.26 5.19 -21.87
N LYS A 184 12.10 5.64 -23.12
CA LYS A 184 13.14 5.53 -24.16
C LYS A 184 14.41 6.31 -23.81
N ASP A 185 14.28 7.50 -23.23
CA ASP A 185 15.41 8.34 -22.85
C ASP A 185 16.18 7.78 -21.63
N VAL A 186 15.46 7.18 -20.67
CA VAL A 186 16.06 6.84 -19.36
C VAL A 186 16.41 5.38 -19.16
N LEU A 187 15.82 4.43 -19.95
CA LEU A 187 15.94 3.00 -19.66
C LEU A 187 16.78 2.20 -20.65
N PHE A 188 16.91 2.66 -21.90
CA PHE A 188 17.44 1.79 -22.94
C PHE A 188 18.76 2.31 -23.52
N ASN A 189 19.79 1.51 -23.39
CA ASN A 189 21.05 1.61 -24.13
C ASN A 189 21.65 0.21 -24.25
N PRO A 190 21.54 -0.46 -25.41
CA PRO A 190 22.07 -1.81 -25.61
C PRO A 190 23.57 -1.96 -25.34
N LYS A 191 24.35 -0.86 -25.48
CA LYS A 191 25.81 -0.86 -25.33
C LYS A 191 26.26 -0.85 -23.85
N THR A 192 25.40 -0.36 -22.94
CA THR A 192 25.66 -0.34 -21.49
C THR A 192 24.86 -1.41 -20.75
N THR A 193 23.98 -2.15 -21.45
CA THR A 193 23.17 -3.22 -20.86
C THR A 193 24.01 -4.49 -20.68
N VAL A 194 23.90 -5.09 -19.49
CA VAL A 194 24.44 -6.43 -19.22
C VAL A 194 23.37 -7.46 -19.57
N TRP A 195 23.75 -8.42 -20.42
CA TRP A 195 22.83 -9.41 -20.98
C TRP A 195 23.04 -10.79 -20.36
N GLN A 196 21.94 -11.51 -20.13
CA GLN A 196 21.94 -12.92 -19.75
C GLN A 196 21.03 -13.74 -20.70
N LEU A 197 21.13 -15.06 -20.61
CA LEU A 197 20.21 -15.94 -21.33
C LEU A 197 18.86 -16.00 -20.60
N SER A 198 17.79 -16.13 -21.36
CA SER A 198 16.44 -16.42 -20.84
C SER A 198 16.41 -17.78 -20.14
N TYR A 199 15.36 -18.04 -19.38
CA TYR A 199 15.17 -19.30 -18.62
C TYR A 199 15.30 -20.57 -19.47
N ASP A 200 14.98 -20.50 -20.78
CA ASP A 200 15.08 -21.60 -21.75
C ASP A 200 16.37 -21.56 -22.60
N GLY A 201 17.23 -20.57 -22.38
CA GLY A 201 18.48 -20.39 -23.12
C GLY A 201 18.34 -19.95 -24.57
N ARG A 202 17.14 -19.68 -25.08
CA ARG A 202 16.89 -19.38 -26.50
C ARG A 202 16.93 -17.90 -26.84
N ALA A 203 16.69 -17.03 -25.86
CA ALA A 203 16.70 -15.58 -26.01
C ALA A 203 17.72 -14.93 -25.06
N ARG A 204 17.99 -13.65 -25.27
CA ARG A 204 18.73 -12.84 -24.32
C ARG A 204 17.79 -11.86 -23.64
N GLU A 205 17.97 -11.66 -22.36
CA GLU A 205 17.26 -10.66 -21.59
C GLU A 205 18.26 -9.79 -20.78
N PRO A 206 17.91 -8.54 -20.44
CA PRO A 206 18.77 -7.71 -19.58
C PRO A 206 18.76 -8.24 -18.16
N VAL A 207 19.95 -8.30 -17.52
CA VAL A 207 20.07 -8.55 -16.07
C VAL A 207 19.35 -7.44 -15.32
N THR A 208 19.72 -6.19 -15.60
CA THR A 208 19.02 -4.96 -15.22
C THR A 208 19.03 -4.00 -16.40
N LEU A 209 18.04 -3.12 -16.52
CA LEU A 209 18.09 -2.06 -17.51
C LEU A 209 18.99 -0.91 -17.02
N PRO A 210 19.71 -0.22 -17.93
CA PRO A 210 20.58 0.91 -17.57
C PRO A 210 19.77 2.16 -17.25
N ALA A 211 19.05 2.13 -16.12
CA ALA A 211 18.16 3.22 -15.73
C ALA A 211 18.94 4.45 -15.26
N LYS A 212 18.70 5.59 -15.91
CA LYS A 212 19.32 6.91 -15.62
C LYS A 212 18.36 7.83 -14.88
N PHE A 213 17.52 7.27 -13.99
CA PHE A 213 16.56 7.96 -13.14
C PHE A 213 16.14 7.07 -11.97
N PRO A 214 15.85 7.60 -10.76
CA PRO A 214 15.42 6.80 -9.61
C PRO A 214 13.97 6.30 -9.75
N LEU A 215 13.74 5.34 -10.66
CA LEU A 215 12.43 4.85 -11.06
C LEU A 215 11.66 4.18 -9.93
N VAL A 216 12.33 3.46 -9.03
CA VAL A 216 11.67 2.83 -7.88
C VAL A 216 11.00 3.86 -6.96
N LEU A 217 11.55 5.07 -6.86
CA LEU A 217 10.96 6.16 -6.08
C LEU A 217 9.85 6.89 -6.84
N LEU A 218 9.97 6.98 -8.17
CA LEU A 218 8.94 7.59 -9.02
C LEU A 218 7.67 6.73 -9.06
N GLU A 219 7.84 5.45 -9.33
CA GLU A 219 6.75 4.48 -9.50
C GLU A 219 6.22 3.98 -8.15
N GLY A 220 7.06 3.96 -7.12
CA GLY A 220 6.81 3.18 -5.92
C GLY A 220 6.83 1.67 -6.20
N ALA A 221 6.94 0.87 -5.16
CA ALA A 221 6.89 -0.58 -5.27
C ALA A 221 6.20 -1.20 -4.06
N GLU A 222 5.36 -2.20 -4.30
CA GLU A 222 4.77 -3.02 -3.26
C GLU A 222 4.93 -4.49 -3.64
N GLY A 223 5.41 -5.30 -2.71
CA GLY A 223 5.61 -6.73 -2.92
C GLY A 223 5.64 -7.49 -1.62
N ILE A 224 5.01 -8.66 -1.63
CA ILE A 224 4.98 -9.59 -0.50
C ILE A 224 5.79 -10.81 -0.91
N ALA A 225 6.84 -11.12 -0.15
CA ALA A 225 7.68 -12.29 -0.32
C ALA A 225 7.61 -13.20 0.90
N VAL A 226 8.40 -14.26 0.92
CA VAL A 226 8.48 -15.16 2.06
C VAL A 226 9.37 -14.55 3.13
N GLY A 227 8.81 -14.25 4.29
CA GLY A 227 9.54 -13.67 5.44
C GLY A 227 9.88 -12.18 5.34
N LEU A 228 9.61 -11.54 4.20
CA LEU A 228 9.80 -10.09 4.03
C LEU A 228 8.77 -9.49 3.08
N SER A 229 8.62 -8.18 3.17
CA SER A 229 7.81 -7.39 2.24
C SER A 229 8.53 -6.09 1.90
N THR A 230 8.24 -5.55 0.73
CA THR A 230 8.64 -4.19 0.34
C THR A 230 7.43 -3.31 0.13
N LYS A 231 7.50 -2.08 0.63
CA LYS A 231 6.50 -1.04 0.39
C LYS A 231 7.19 0.31 0.28
N ILE A 232 7.54 0.68 -0.95
CA ILE A 232 8.16 1.96 -1.32
C ILE A 232 7.06 2.85 -1.88
N LEU A 233 6.85 4.00 -1.26
CA LEU A 233 5.80 4.94 -1.67
C LEU A 233 6.27 5.77 -2.88
N PRO A 234 5.36 6.16 -3.79
CA PRO A 234 5.70 6.98 -4.95
C PRO A 234 6.04 8.42 -4.54
N HIS A 235 6.92 9.08 -5.33
CA HIS A 235 7.38 10.45 -5.11
C HIS A 235 7.14 11.30 -6.35
N ASN A 236 7.10 12.62 -6.14
CA ASN A 236 6.94 13.57 -7.22
C ASN A 236 8.17 13.63 -8.13
N PHE A 237 7.96 13.61 -9.44
CA PHE A 237 9.02 13.63 -10.45
C PHE A 237 9.96 14.85 -10.33
N ASN A 238 9.39 16.05 -10.16
CA ASN A 238 10.20 17.27 -10.04
C ASN A 238 10.96 17.34 -8.71
N ASP A 239 10.39 16.78 -7.63
CA ASP A 239 11.09 16.69 -6.34
C ASP A 239 12.27 15.72 -6.42
N LEU A 240 12.11 14.60 -7.14
CA LEU A 240 13.21 13.65 -7.40
C LEU A 240 14.33 14.29 -8.23
N CYS A 241 13.99 15.02 -9.32
CA CYS A 241 15.00 15.74 -10.11
C CYS A 241 15.75 16.77 -9.27
N ARG A 242 15.05 17.55 -8.46
CA ARG A 242 15.65 18.55 -7.57
C ARG A 242 16.54 17.91 -6.51
N ALA A 243 16.10 16.81 -5.92
CA ALA A 243 16.88 16.07 -4.92
C ALA A 243 18.14 15.45 -5.53
N ALA A 244 18.06 14.93 -6.76
CA ALA A 244 19.20 14.42 -7.51
C ALA A 244 20.24 15.53 -7.77
N VAL A 245 19.81 16.70 -8.25
CA VAL A 245 20.69 17.85 -8.44
C VAL A 245 21.34 18.30 -7.12
N ASN A 246 20.55 18.37 -6.03
CA ASN A 246 21.09 18.72 -4.71
C ASN A 246 22.13 17.70 -4.24
N HIS A 247 21.92 16.40 -4.42
CA HIS A 247 22.90 15.36 -4.09
C HIS A 247 24.20 15.57 -4.86
N LEU A 248 24.14 15.74 -6.18
CA LEU A 248 25.30 15.96 -7.04
C LEU A 248 26.10 17.22 -6.67
N GLN A 249 25.42 18.25 -6.18
CA GLN A 249 26.03 19.49 -5.71
C GLN A 249 26.50 19.43 -4.24
N GLY A 250 26.40 18.29 -3.57
CA GLY A 250 26.75 18.13 -2.16
C GLY A 250 25.82 18.84 -1.17
N LYS A 251 24.62 19.25 -1.62
CA LYS A 251 23.61 19.92 -0.79
C LYS A 251 22.74 18.90 -0.08
N ARG A 252 22.21 19.29 1.09
CA ARG A 252 21.21 18.48 1.81
C ARG A 252 19.88 18.49 1.06
N PHE A 253 19.19 17.36 1.07
CA PHE A 253 17.83 17.24 0.54
C PHE A 253 16.97 16.40 1.48
N ARG A 254 15.67 16.59 1.38
CA ARG A 254 14.63 15.76 2.00
C ARG A 254 13.50 15.63 1.02
N ILE A 255 13.01 14.42 0.83
CA ILE A 255 11.90 14.12 -0.07
C ILE A 255 10.81 13.37 0.70
N PHE A 256 9.58 13.65 0.32
CA PHE A 256 8.40 13.00 0.88
C PHE A 256 7.57 12.39 -0.25
N PRO A 257 6.86 11.30 0.03
CA PRO A 257 5.93 10.71 -0.91
C PRO A 257 4.93 11.71 -1.49
N ASP A 258 4.50 11.46 -2.72
CA ASP A 258 3.44 12.20 -3.40
C ASP A 258 2.47 11.20 -4.04
N PHE A 259 1.21 11.27 -3.62
CA PHE A 259 0.22 10.27 -4.01
C PHE A 259 -0.61 10.76 -5.21
N PRO A 260 -0.83 9.89 -6.23
CA PRO A 260 -1.67 10.25 -7.39
C PRO A 260 -3.10 10.61 -7.02
N THR A 261 -3.62 10.08 -5.91
CA THR A 261 -4.97 10.35 -5.39
C THR A 261 -5.09 11.66 -4.64
N GLY A 262 -3.97 12.35 -4.34
CA GLY A 262 -3.95 13.55 -3.51
C GLY A 262 -4.05 13.22 -2.01
N GLY A 263 -4.89 13.96 -1.30
CA GLY A 263 -5.11 13.83 0.14
C GLY A 263 -4.15 14.64 1.01
N ILE A 264 -4.39 14.61 2.31
CA ILE A 264 -3.58 15.28 3.33
C ILE A 264 -2.75 14.22 4.04
N ALA A 265 -1.42 14.36 4.04
CA ALA A 265 -0.53 13.37 4.62
C ALA A 265 0.36 13.94 5.72
N ASP A 266 0.48 13.19 6.80
CA ASP A 266 1.39 13.46 7.91
C ASP A 266 2.62 12.55 7.79
N PHE A 267 3.79 13.17 7.59
CA PHE A 267 5.07 12.51 7.45
C PHE A 267 5.96 12.66 8.69
N SER A 268 5.43 13.10 9.83
CA SER A 268 6.20 13.28 11.08
C SER A 268 6.90 11.99 11.53
N GLU A 269 6.23 10.85 11.36
CA GLU A 269 6.71 9.51 11.70
C GLU A 269 7.22 8.73 10.47
N TYR A 270 7.48 9.37 9.32
CA TYR A 270 7.84 8.70 8.07
C TYR A 270 9.15 7.91 8.12
N ASN A 271 10.11 8.38 8.94
CA ASN A 271 11.43 7.75 9.12
C ASN A 271 12.13 7.39 7.79
N ASP A 272 12.16 8.34 6.84
CA ASP A 272 12.78 8.18 5.52
C ASP A 272 12.33 6.90 4.75
N GLY A 273 11.13 6.40 5.03
CA GLY A 273 10.59 5.18 4.40
C GLY A 273 11.15 3.87 4.91
N GLU A 274 11.94 3.88 5.98
CA GLU A 274 12.49 2.68 6.60
C GLU A 274 11.41 1.91 7.37
N ARG A 275 11.71 0.65 7.66
CA ARG A 275 10.85 -0.23 8.45
C ARG A 275 10.60 0.36 9.84
N GLY A 276 9.33 0.40 10.26
CA GLY A 276 8.90 1.01 11.52
C GLY A 276 8.40 2.44 11.35
N GLY A 277 8.65 3.09 10.21
CA GLY A 277 8.04 4.36 9.86
C GLY A 277 6.51 4.24 9.66
N LYS A 278 5.82 5.39 9.71
CA LYS A 278 4.37 5.47 9.55
C LYS A 278 3.97 6.75 8.84
N VAL A 279 3.03 6.65 7.93
CA VAL A 279 2.41 7.79 7.23
C VAL A 279 0.91 7.73 7.45
N LYS A 280 0.31 8.78 8.00
CA LYS A 280 -1.13 8.93 8.10
C LYS A 280 -1.62 9.75 6.91
N ILE A 281 -2.67 9.28 6.25
CA ILE A 281 -3.22 9.95 5.07
C ILE A 281 -4.72 10.11 5.27
N ARG A 282 -5.21 11.35 5.09
CA ARG A 282 -6.63 11.71 5.15
C ARG A 282 -7.17 12.04 3.77
N ALA A 283 -8.43 11.66 3.54
CA ALA A 283 -9.23 12.20 2.49
C ALA A 283 -9.39 13.71 2.65
N LYS A 284 -9.46 14.45 1.56
CA LYS A 284 -9.83 15.85 1.60
C LYS A 284 -11.34 15.98 1.58
N ILE A 285 -11.90 16.50 2.67
CA ILE A 285 -13.34 16.67 2.89
C ILE A 285 -13.65 18.15 2.93
N GLU A 286 -14.56 18.61 2.07
CA GLU A 286 -15.00 20.00 1.98
C GLU A 286 -16.46 20.12 2.39
N THR A 287 -16.81 21.10 3.19
CA THR A 287 -18.18 21.42 3.55
C THR A 287 -18.82 22.27 2.44
N ARG A 288 -19.70 21.68 1.63
CA ARG A 288 -20.41 22.38 0.55
C ARG A 288 -21.62 23.18 1.08
N SER A 289 -22.31 22.63 2.07
CA SER A 289 -23.42 23.28 2.75
C SER A 289 -23.61 22.70 4.16
N LYS A 290 -24.52 23.27 4.93
CA LYS A 290 -24.86 22.82 6.29
C LYS A 290 -25.20 21.31 6.38
N TYR A 291 -25.65 20.71 5.29
CA TYR A 291 -26.10 19.32 5.26
C TYR A 291 -25.41 18.48 4.18
N LEU A 292 -24.30 18.99 3.62
CA LEU A 292 -23.61 18.33 2.51
C LEU A 292 -22.10 18.47 2.66
N LEU A 293 -21.43 17.34 2.78
CA LEU A 293 -19.98 17.22 2.67
C LEU A 293 -19.61 16.64 1.30
N ALA A 294 -18.48 17.08 0.75
CA ALA A 294 -17.89 16.52 -0.46
C ALA A 294 -16.49 16.00 -0.18
N ILE A 295 -16.25 14.73 -0.50
CA ILE A 295 -14.90 14.16 -0.49
C ILE A 295 -14.34 14.35 -1.88
N THR A 296 -13.25 15.12 -1.99
CA THR A 296 -12.65 15.54 -3.27
C THR A 296 -11.32 14.87 -3.58
N GLU A 297 -10.65 14.29 -2.59
CA GLU A 297 -9.41 13.53 -2.73
C GLU A 297 -9.44 12.31 -1.81
N LEU A 298 -8.86 11.19 -2.28
CA LEU A 298 -8.87 9.91 -1.55
C LEU A 298 -7.53 9.67 -0.85
N PRO A 299 -7.52 8.96 0.28
CA PRO A 299 -6.28 8.41 0.82
C PRO A 299 -5.65 7.41 -0.16
N PHE A 300 -4.32 7.38 -0.20
CA PHE A 300 -3.60 6.45 -1.08
C PHE A 300 -3.92 4.99 -0.74
N GLY A 301 -4.28 4.22 -1.77
CA GLY A 301 -4.64 2.80 -1.66
C GLY A 301 -6.12 2.53 -1.40
N THR A 302 -6.97 3.58 -1.36
CA THR A 302 -8.43 3.45 -1.32
C THR A 302 -9.06 3.82 -2.66
N THR A 303 -10.18 3.21 -3.00
CA THR A 303 -11.04 3.55 -4.15
C THR A 303 -12.32 4.21 -3.67
N THR A 304 -13.07 4.88 -4.56
CA THR A 304 -14.37 5.46 -4.18
C THR A 304 -15.32 4.38 -3.67
N GLU A 305 -15.37 3.23 -4.33
CA GLU A 305 -16.20 2.09 -3.92
C GLU A 305 -15.83 1.62 -2.50
N SER A 306 -14.55 1.30 -2.24
CA SER A 306 -14.11 0.83 -0.93
C SER A 306 -14.34 1.85 0.19
N LEU A 307 -14.18 3.16 -0.11
CA LEU A 307 -14.42 4.22 0.84
C LEU A 307 -15.91 4.36 1.17
N ILE A 308 -16.78 4.31 0.17
CA ILE A 308 -18.25 4.35 0.35
C ILE A 308 -18.70 3.17 1.19
N ASP A 309 -18.23 1.96 0.89
CA ASP A 309 -18.52 0.76 1.66
C ASP A 309 -18.09 0.88 3.13
N SER A 310 -16.89 1.44 3.37
CA SER A 310 -16.40 1.71 4.72
C SER A 310 -17.32 2.69 5.48
N ILE A 311 -17.76 3.76 4.81
CA ILE A 311 -18.69 4.76 5.38
C ILE A 311 -20.05 4.12 5.68
N LEU A 312 -20.61 3.36 4.74
CA LEU A 312 -21.90 2.66 4.91
C LEU A 312 -21.83 1.64 6.05
N ALA A 313 -20.73 0.88 6.15
CA ALA A 313 -20.51 -0.06 7.24
C ALA A 313 -20.42 0.64 8.60
N ALA A 314 -19.78 1.80 8.68
CA ALA A 314 -19.70 2.60 9.90
C ALA A 314 -21.10 3.17 10.28
N ASN A 315 -21.89 3.60 9.30
CA ASN A 315 -23.26 4.07 9.53
C ASN A 315 -24.18 2.93 10.00
N ALA A 316 -24.11 1.75 9.40
CA ALA A 316 -24.87 0.57 9.81
C ALA A 316 -24.53 0.14 11.25
N LYS A 317 -23.26 0.24 11.66
CA LYS A 317 -22.79 -0.02 13.02
C LYS A 317 -23.13 1.12 14.01
N GLY A 318 -23.82 2.17 13.57
CA GLY A 318 -24.19 3.31 14.43
C GLY A 318 -23.03 4.18 14.91
N LYS A 319 -21.84 4.06 14.30
CA LYS A 319 -20.65 4.87 14.67
C LYS A 319 -20.73 6.29 14.12
N ILE A 320 -21.35 6.45 12.97
CA ILE A 320 -21.64 7.71 12.30
C ILE A 320 -23.13 7.76 11.97
N LYS A 321 -23.63 8.93 11.62
CA LYS A 321 -25.03 9.09 11.17
C LYS A 321 -25.10 9.94 9.93
N ILE A 322 -25.36 9.30 8.80
CA ILE A 322 -25.56 9.95 7.50
C ILE A 322 -26.94 9.62 6.95
N ARG A 323 -27.43 10.41 5.99
CA ARG A 323 -28.69 10.20 5.31
C ARG A 323 -28.53 9.29 4.09
N HIS A 324 -27.65 9.67 3.15
CA HIS A 324 -27.28 8.88 1.97
C HIS A 324 -25.93 9.40 1.42
N ILE A 325 -25.36 8.67 0.48
CA ILE A 325 -24.14 9.00 -0.22
C ILE A 325 -24.42 8.93 -1.72
N ASP A 326 -23.92 9.90 -2.48
CA ASP A 326 -23.92 9.91 -3.94
C ASP A 326 -22.47 9.91 -4.43
N ASP A 327 -22.13 9.06 -5.39
CA ASP A 327 -20.86 9.06 -6.08
C ASP A 327 -21.00 9.76 -7.44
N ASN A 328 -20.45 10.96 -7.54
CA ASN A 328 -20.38 11.76 -8.76
C ASN A 328 -18.99 11.74 -9.39
N THR A 329 -18.14 10.78 -9.00
CA THR A 329 -16.77 10.67 -9.48
C THR A 329 -16.73 10.44 -10.99
N ALA A 330 -16.00 11.32 -11.68
CA ALA A 330 -15.74 11.23 -13.11
C ALA A 330 -14.22 11.33 -13.35
N GLU A 331 -13.73 12.43 -13.89
CA GLU A 331 -12.29 12.71 -14.02
C GLU A 331 -11.65 13.06 -12.66
N LYS A 332 -12.45 13.64 -11.76
CA LYS A 332 -12.08 13.99 -10.39
C LYS A 332 -12.98 13.27 -9.41
N VAL A 333 -12.46 12.96 -8.26
CA VAL A 333 -13.24 12.38 -7.16
C VAL A 333 -14.25 13.40 -6.65
N GLU A 334 -15.50 13.02 -6.55
CA GLU A 334 -16.57 13.77 -5.90
C GLU A 334 -17.58 12.81 -5.27
N ILE A 335 -17.39 12.51 -3.98
CA ILE A 335 -18.33 11.71 -3.19
C ILE A 335 -19.10 12.67 -2.29
N LEU A 336 -20.41 12.73 -2.44
CA LEU A 336 -21.30 13.60 -1.68
C LEU A 336 -21.92 12.84 -0.52
N VAL A 337 -21.65 13.30 0.71
CA VAL A 337 -22.20 12.73 1.94
C VAL A 337 -23.27 13.66 2.49
N HIS A 338 -24.52 13.19 2.50
CA HIS A 338 -25.68 13.95 2.97
C HIS A 338 -25.93 13.73 4.46
N LEU A 339 -26.00 14.83 5.21
CA LEU A 339 -26.21 14.85 6.65
C LEU A 339 -27.71 14.87 6.99
N PRO A 340 -28.13 14.25 8.10
CA PRO A 340 -29.46 14.45 8.66
C PRO A 340 -29.62 15.86 9.24
N GLN A 341 -30.87 16.31 9.42
CA GLN A 341 -31.15 17.60 10.08
C GLN A 341 -30.61 17.61 11.51
N GLY A 342 -29.94 18.70 11.87
CA GLY A 342 -29.36 18.89 13.21
C GLY A 342 -27.99 18.22 13.42
N ALA A 343 -27.42 17.60 12.42
CA ALA A 343 -26.05 17.07 12.51
C ALA A 343 -25.00 18.19 12.43
N ASP A 344 -23.95 18.06 13.21
CA ASP A 344 -22.77 18.90 13.14
C ASP A 344 -21.80 18.38 12.09
N ALA A 345 -21.50 19.20 11.09
CA ALA A 345 -20.62 18.86 9.99
C ALA A 345 -19.17 18.62 10.44
N GLU A 346 -18.65 19.42 11.36
CA GLU A 346 -17.26 19.29 11.85
C GLU A 346 -17.11 18.01 12.66
N GLN A 347 -18.07 17.73 13.54
CA GLN A 347 -18.07 16.47 14.30
C GLN A 347 -18.16 15.24 13.37
N LEU A 348 -18.97 15.30 12.32
CA LEU A 348 -19.05 14.19 11.36
C LEU A 348 -17.75 14.01 10.58
N ILE A 349 -17.07 15.08 10.17
CA ILE A 349 -15.76 14.98 9.52
C ILE A 349 -14.77 14.24 10.43
N GLN A 350 -14.72 14.60 11.72
CA GLN A 350 -13.88 13.89 12.69
C GLN A 350 -14.27 12.42 12.85
N GLN A 351 -15.58 12.11 12.87
CA GLN A 351 -16.07 10.73 12.91
C GLN A 351 -15.69 9.93 11.67
N LEU A 352 -15.77 10.54 10.48
CA LEU A 352 -15.34 9.92 9.22
C LEU A 352 -13.85 9.56 9.28
N TYR A 353 -12.98 10.43 9.78
CA TYR A 353 -11.56 10.13 9.94
C TYR A 353 -11.27 9.01 10.94
N VAL A 354 -12.06 8.90 12.00
CA VAL A 354 -11.83 7.91 13.07
C VAL A 354 -12.41 6.54 12.76
N PHE A 355 -13.57 6.48 12.09
CA PHE A 355 -14.35 5.25 11.96
C PHE A 355 -14.41 4.67 10.56
N THR A 356 -13.83 5.35 9.57
CA THR A 356 -13.88 4.94 8.17
C THR A 356 -12.48 5.05 7.52
N ASP A 357 -12.37 4.58 6.29
CA ASP A 357 -11.14 4.67 5.51
C ASP A 357 -10.88 6.09 4.95
N CYS A 358 -11.63 7.12 5.43
CA CYS A 358 -11.28 8.52 5.19
C CYS A 358 -9.91 8.89 5.81
N GLN A 359 -9.41 8.12 6.78
CA GLN A 359 -8.03 8.17 7.25
C GLN A 359 -7.44 6.78 7.27
N VAL A 360 -6.35 6.59 6.54
CA VAL A 360 -5.57 5.36 6.54
C VAL A 360 -4.18 5.60 7.10
N SER A 361 -3.56 4.52 7.59
CA SER A 361 -2.18 4.56 8.06
C SER A 361 -1.36 3.54 7.29
N ILE A 362 -0.28 4.00 6.64
CA ILE A 362 0.61 3.18 5.84
C ILE A 362 1.95 3.05 6.57
N SER A 363 2.44 1.81 6.69
CA SER A 363 3.79 1.53 7.19
C SER A 363 4.71 1.25 6.00
N PRO A 364 5.61 2.16 5.65
CA PRO A 364 6.61 1.92 4.61
C PRO A 364 7.62 0.88 5.07
N ALA A 365 8.24 0.22 4.11
CA ALA A 365 9.35 -0.71 4.32
C ALA A 365 10.14 -0.78 3.02
N ALA A 366 11.07 0.14 2.80
CA ALA A 366 11.83 0.20 1.56
C ALA A 366 12.87 -0.92 1.53
N CYS A 367 12.54 -2.00 0.84
CA CYS A 367 13.41 -3.13 0.56
C CYS A 367 13.65 -3.21 -0.95
N VAL A 368 14.91 -3.36 -1.34
CA VAL A 368 15.34 -3.51 -2.74
C VAL A 368 16.35 -4.65 -2.84
N ILE A 369 16.49 -5.24 -4.04
CA ILE A 369 17.60 -6.15 -4.32
C ILE A 369 18.83 -5.32 -4.71
N ASP A 370 19.94 -5.61 -4.06
CA ASP A 370 21.22 -4.96 -4.32
C ASP A 370 22.32 -6.01 -4.51
N ARG A 371 23.25 -5.72 -5.41
CA ARG A 371 24.36 -6.60 -5.74
C ARG A 371 25.53 -6.34 -4.81
N ILE A 372 25.64 -7.13 -3.76
CA ILE A 372 26.64 -6.97 -2.71
C ILE A 372 27.84 -7.86 -3.00
N LYS A 373 29.04 -7.26 -2.95
CA LYS A 373 30.29 -8.04 -3.03
C LYS A 373 30.42 -8.92 -1.79
N SER A 374 30.78 -10.18 -1.99
CA SER A 374 31.09 -11.11 -0.92
C SER A 374 32.26 -10.56 -0.07
N ALA A 375 32.39 -11.02 1.18
CA ALA A 375 33.41 -10.59 2.11
C ALA A 375 34.84 -10.84 1.58
N ASP A 376 35.04 -11.82 0.68
CA ASP A 376 36.28 -12.11 0.00
C ASP A 376 36.56 -11.25 -1.25
N GLY A 377 35.56 -10.42 -1.66
CA GLY A 377 35.62 -9.54 -2.82
C GLY A 377 35.62 -10.25 -4.19
N ARG A 378 35.52 -11.59 -4.21
CA ARG A 378 35.67 -12.41 -5.45
C ARG A 378 34.33 -12.63 -6.15
N THR A 379 33.22 -12.67 -5.40
CA THR A 379 31.88 -12.89 -5.93
C THR A 379 30.98 -11.71 -5.54
N ALA A 380 29.98 -11.46 -6.35
CA ALA A 380 28.90 -10.52 -6.01
C ALA A 380 27.56 -11.26 -6.08
N GLU A 381 26.76 -11.13 -5.06
CA GLU A 381 25.47 -11.80 -4.91
C GLU A 381 24.35 -10.80 -4.77
N ASP A 382 23.22 -11.09 -5.38
CA ASP A 382 22.01 -10.30 -5.25
C ASP A 382 21.36 -10.63 -3.91
N ARG A 383 21.14 -9.61 -3.06
CA ARG A 383 20.55 -9.75 -1.72
C ARG A 383 19.51 -8.68 -1.45
N PRO A 384 18.42 -9.01 -0.71
CA PRO A 384 17.48 -8.00 -0.25
C PRO A 384 18.11 -7.13 0.83
N VAL A 385 18.01 -5.82 0.66
CA VAL A 385 18.50 -4.81 1.62
C VAL A 385 17.40 -3.82 1.95
N PHE A 386 17.32 -3.43 3.22
CA PHE A 386 16.45 -2.35 3.65
C PHE A 386 17.23 -1.05 3.68
N LEU A 387 16.76 -0.05 2.98
CA LEU A 387 17.42 1.25 2.84
C LEU A 387 16.43 2.38 3.05
N GLY A 388 16.90 3.51 3.57
CA GLY A 388 16.11 4.75 3.55
C GLY A 388 15.92 5.26 2.11
N VAL A 389 14.82 5.97 1.88
CA VAL A 389 14.50 6.56 0.56
C VAL A 389 15.60 7.51 0.09
N SER A 390 16.19 8.27 1.01
CA SER A 390 17.32 9.15 0.71
C SER A 390 18.54 8.39 0.22
N GLU A 391 18.82 7.20 0.77
CA GLU A 391 19.93 6.36 0.35
C GLU A 391 19.66 5.70 -1.01
N ILE A 392 18.42 5.24 -1.24
CA ILE A 392 17.99 4.73 -2.56
C ILE A 392 18.20 5.81 -3.63
N LEU A 393 17.81 7.06 -3.33
CA LEU A 393 18.02 8.17 -4.25
C LEU A 393 19.51 8.38 -4.56
N ARG A 394 20.38 8.45 -3.52
CA ARG A 394 21.83 8.64 -3.71
C ARG A 394 22.40 7.56 -4.63
N ARG A 395 22.17 6.30 -4.33
CA ARG A 395 22.67 5.17 -5.13
C ARG A 395 22.16 5.19 -6.56
N SER A 396 20.89 5.51 -6.78
CA SER A 396 20.33 5.63 -8.12
C SER A 396 20.94 6.80 -8.91
N VAL A 397 21.21 7.93 -8.24
CA VAL A 397 21.87 9.10 -8.88
C VAL A 397 23.34 8.77 -9.18
N ASP A 398 24.08 8.17 -8.26
CA ASP A 398 25.48 7.77 -8.47
C ASP A 398 25.57 6.74 -9.61
N ARG A 399 24.64 5.78 -9.67
CA ARG A 399 24.52 4.84 -10.79
C ARG A 399 24.25 5.56 -12.12
N THR A 400 23.40 6.60 -12.09
CA THR A 400 23.15 7.44 -13.28
C THR A 400 24.43 8.11 -13.76
N VAL A 401 25.25 8.65 -12.86
CA VAL A 401 26.55 9.25 -13.20
C VAL A 401 27.47 8.21 -13.86
N ASP A 402 27.55 7.00 -13.31
CA ASP A 402 28.35 5.92 -13.87
C ASP A 402 27.88 5.50 -15.27
N LEU A 403 26.56 5.41 -15.50
CA LEU A 403 26.00 5.10 -16.81
C LEU A 403 26.28 6.21 -17.83
N LEU A 404 26.12 7.47 -17.43
CA LEU A 404 26.43 8.61 -18.28
C LEU A 404 27.92 8.65 -18.64
N ARG A 405 28.82 8.30 -17.71
CA ARG A 405 30.26 8.15 -17.98
C ARG A 405 30.51 7.07 -19.02
N GLN A 406 29.94 5.87 -18.83
CA GLN A 406 30.09 4.76 -19.77
C GLN A 406 29.57 5.11 -21.16
N GLU A 407 28.40 5.79 -21.25
CA GLU A 407 27.86 6.26 -22.52
C GLU A 407 28.79 7.24 -23.23
N LEU A 408 29.37 8.20 -22.51
CA LEU A 408 30.34 9.16 -23.05
C LEU A 408 31.63 8.48 -23.49
N GLU A 409 32.14 7.50 -22.74
CA GLU A 409 33.36 6.74 -23.08
C GLU A 409 33.13 5.92 -24.36
N ILE A 410 31.99 5.24 -24.48
CA ILE A 410 31.60 4.50 -25.69
C ILE A 410 31.47 5.48 -26.88
N GLN A 411 30.74 6.59 -26.69
CA GLN A 411 30.58 7.60 -27.73
C GLN A 411 31.93 8.19 -28.19
N LEU A 412 32.81 8.49 -27.24
CA LEU A 412 34.16 8.98 -27.55
C LEU A 412 34.95 7.96 -28.37
N GLY A 413 34.92 6.69 -27.98
CA GLY A 413 35.61 5.61 -28.71
C GLY A 413 35.08 5.47 -30.14
N GLU A 414 33.74 5.54 -30.34
CA GLU A 414 33.11 5.47 -31.66
C GLU A 414 33.46 6.71 -32.53
N LEU A 415 33.42 7.90 -31.95
CA LEU A 415 33.82 9.13 -32.65
C LEU A 415 35.30 9.10 -33.03
N GLU A 416 36.20 8.61 -32.16
CA GLU A 416 37.62 8.48 -32.47
C GLU A 416 37.88 7.42 -33.56
N GLN A 417 37.12 6.30 -33.57
CA GLN A 417 37.20 5.31 -34.65
C GLN A 417 36.68 5.89 -35.97
N GLN A 418 35.55 6.64 -35.94
CA GLN A 418 34.99 7.25 -37.12
C GLN A 418 35.89 8.34 -37.69
N TRP A 419 36.49 9.18 -36.81
CA TRP A 419 37.48 10.18 -37.20
C TRP A 419 38.66 9.55 -37.89
N HIS A 420 39.19 8.45 -37.34
CA HIS A 420 40.31 7.70 -37.87
C HIS A 420 39.99 7.15 -39.26
N TRP A 421 38.82 6.53 -39.41
CA TRP A 421 38.37 5.98 -40.68
C TRP A 421 38.15 7.04 -41.72
N ASP A 422 37.45 8.11 -41.43
CA ASP A 422 37.19 9.21 -42.37
C ASP A 422 38.50 9.93 -42.80
N SER A 423 39.46 10.02 -41.87
CA SER A 423 40.79 10.55 -42.18
C SER A 423 41.57 9.62 -43.09
N LEU A 424 41.55 8.31 -42.86
CA LEU A 424 42.21 7.31 -43.71
C LEU A 424 41.55 7.29 -45.11
N GLU A 425 40.25 7.26 -45.20
CA GLU A 425 39.53 7.34 -46.50
C GLU A 425 39.88 8.60 -47.29
N ARG A 426 39.93 9.75 -46.60
CA ARG A 426 40.34 11.01 -47.21
C ARG A 426 41.75 10.93 -47.81
N ILE A 427 42.74 10.49 -47.01
CA ILE A 427 44.13 10.36 -47.45
C ILE A 427 44.21 9.37 -48.61
N PHE A 428 43.57 8.21 -48.52
CA PHE A 428 43.59 7.18 -49.55
C PHE A 428 43.05 7.68 -50.89
N ILE A 429 42.03 8.50 -50.89
CA ILE A 429 41.40 9.06 -52.12
C ILE A 429 42.15 10.31 -52.64
N GLU A 430 42.47 11.27 -51.78
CA GLU A 430 43.15 12.53 -52.18
C GLU A 430 44.55 12.29 -52.70
N GLU A 431 45.32 11.45 -52.01
CA GLU A 431 46.69 11.09 -52.41
C GLU A 431 46.73 9.98 -53.47
N ARG A 432 45.56 9.56 -53.95
CA ARG A 432 45.39 8.58 -55.02
C ARG A 432 46.08 7.24 -54.70
N ILE A 433 46.17 6.83 -53.46
CA ILE A 433 46.84 5.60 -53.05
C ILE A 433 46.21 4.40 -53.72
N TYR A 434 44.90 4.41 -54.01
CA TYR A 434 44.21 3.40 -54.78
C TYR A 434 44.82 3.13 -56.18
N ARG A 435 45.56 4.04 -56.77
CA ARG A 435 46.25 3.76 -58.07
C ARG A 435 47.49 2.90 -57.93
N ARG A 436 48.08 2.83 -56.72
CA ARG A 436 49.29 2.05 -56.49
C ARG A 436 48.97 0.55 -56.53
N ILE A 437 47.73 0.18 -56.17
CA ILE A 437 47.29 -1.24 -56.13
C ILE A 437 46.81 -1.75 -57.49
N GLU A 438 46.64 -0.91 -58.50
CA GLU A 438 46.20 -1.34 -59.84
C GLU A 438 47.14 -2.36 -60.53
N LYS A 439 48.40 -2.41 -60.11
CA LYS A 439 49.42 -3.32 -60.65
C LYS A 439 49.78 -4.48 -59.73
N SER A 440 49.09 -4.61 -58.58
CA SER A 440 49.39 -5.64 -57.59
C SER A 440 48.68 -6.94 -57.94
N GLU A 441 49.46 -8.03 -58.06
CA GLU A 441 48.94 -9.36 -58.46
C GLU A 441 48.50 -10.19 -57.28
N THR A 442 49.01 -9.92 -56.06
CA THR A 442 48.70 -10.66 -54.84
C THR A 442 48.05 -9.76 -53.79
N TRP A 443 47.23 -10.37 -52.91
CA TRP A 443 46.59 -9.64 -51.84
C TRP A 443 47.61 -9.01 -50.84
N GLU A 444 48.68 -9.72 -50.56
CA GLU A 444 49.74 -9.27 -49.69
C GLU A 444 50.43 -8.02 -50.26
N ASN A 445 50.68 -7.99 -51.59
CA ASN A 445 51.22 -6.83 -52.27
C ASN A 445 50.26 -5.66 -52.27
N VAL A 446 48.95 -5.89 -52.39
CA VAL A 446 47.92 -4.84 -52.29
C VAL A 446 48.02 -4.17 -50.92
N LEU A 447 48.03 -4.92 -49.82
CA LEU A 447 48.11 -4.41 -48.45
C LEU A 447 49.46 -3.67 -48.19
N SER A 448 50.54 -4.23 -48.74
CA SER A 448 51.85 -3.61 -48.66
C SER A 448 51.93 -2.25 -49.36
N GLU A 449 51.42 -2.15 -50.56
CA GLU A 449 51.38 -0.88 -51.35
C GLU A 449 50.50 0.16 -50.68
N ILE A 450 49.38 -0.22 -50.11
CA ILE A 450 48.57 0.72 -49.33
C ILE A 450 49.33 1.22 -48.10
N ARG A 451 50.00 0.30 -47.35
CA ARG A 451 50.76 0.63 -46.19
C ARG A 451 51.92 1.60 -46.52
N GLU A 452 52.65 1.32 -47.59
CA GLU A 452 53.72 2.20 -48.08
C GLU A 452 53.17 3.57 -48.52
N GLY A 453 52.03 3.61 -49.19
CA GLY A 453 51.39 4.86 -49.59
C GLY A 453 50.90 5.70 -48.38
N LEU A 454 50.53 5.08 -47.30
CA LEU A 454 50.10 5.78 -46.08
C LEU A 454 51.25 6.23 -45.17
N LYS A 455 52.50 5.69 -45.30
CA LYS A 455 53.66 6.02 -44.45
C LYS A 455 53.88 7.52 -44.24
N PRO A 456 53.84 8.40 -45.26
CA PRO A 456 54.08 9.85 -45.09
C PRO A 456 53.01 10.51 -44.18
N PHE A 457 51.83 9.94 -44.13
CA PHE A 457 50.64 10.53 -43.49
C PHE A 457 50.35 9.96 -42.12
N LEU A 458 51.10 8.93 -41.62
CA LEU A 458 50.88 8.29 -40.33
C LEU A 458 50.89 9.27 -39.15
N LYS A 459 51.69 10.33 -39.26
CA LYS A 459 51.77 11.41 -38.24
C LYS A 459 50.48 12.22 -38.09
N LEU A 460 49.63 12.21 -39.10
CA LEU A 460 48.31 12.90 -39.09
C LEU A 460 47.21 12.09 -38.41
N LEU A 461 47.47 10.81 -38.17
CA LEU A 461 46.54 9.89 -37.56
C LEU A 461 46.75 9.81 -36.05
N ARG A 462 45.68 9.56 -35.31
CA ARG A 462 45.70 9.49 -33.84
C ARG A 462 46.07 8.10 -33.29
N ARG A 463 45.95 7.04 -34.12
CA ARG A 463 46.33 5.67 -33.76
C ARG A 463 47.06 5.01 -34.95
N PRO A 464 47.83 3.93 -34.68
CA PRO A 464 48.44 3.13 -35.74
C PRO A 464 47.42 2.53 -36.68
N VAL A 465 47.76 2.39 -37.96
CA VAL A 465 46.95 1.71 -38.97
C VAL A 465 47.07 0.21 -38.82
N THR A 466 45.96 -0.48 -38.67
CA THR A 466 45.88 -1.96 -38.51
C THR A 466 45.74 -2.66 -39.86
N ALA A 467 45.93 -4.00 -39.88
CA ALA A 467 45.67 -4.79 -41.07
C ALA A 467 44.19 -4.72 -41.53
N ASP A 468 43.26 -4.66 -40.55
CA ASP A 468 41.84 -4.51 -40.83
C ASP A 468 41.50 -3.15 -41.47
N ASP A 469 42.18 -2.07 -41.03
CA ASP A 469 42.00 -0.76 -41.68
C ASP A 469 42.45 -0.80 -43.17
N LEU A 470 43.58 -1.47 -43.45
CA LEU A 470 44.09 -1.63 -44.83
C LEU A 470 43.12 -2.47 -45.68
N ALA A 471 42.62 -3.57 -45.14
CA ALA A 471 41.61 -4.40 -45.82
C ALA A 471 40.35 -3.64 -46.12
N ARG A 472 39.84 -2.90 -45.15
CA ARG A 472 38.63 -2.06 -45.31
C ARG A 472 38.82 -0.93 -46.35
N LEU A 473 40.01 -0.37 -46.56
CA LEU A 473 40.29 0.60 -47.58
C LEU A 473 40.10 0.02 -49.01
N THR A 474 40.35 -1.27 -49.19
CA THR A 474 40.16 -1.96 -50.49
C THR A 474 38.67 -2.18 -50.82
N GLU A 475 37.78 -2.13 -49.82
CA GLU A 475 36.32 -2.31 -49.99
C GLU A 475 35.63 -0.99 -50.42
N ILE A 476 36.36 0.12 -50.53
CA ILE A 476 35.78 1.39 -50.90
C ILE A 476 35.26 1.33 -52.35
N ARG A 477 33.99 1.57 -52.54
CA ARG A 477 33.33 1.50 -53.84
C ARG A 477 33.87 2.56 -54.79
N ILE A 478 34.16 2.25 -56.03
CA ILE A 478 34.63 3.17 -57.12
C ILE A 478 33.71 4.39 -57.23
N LYS A 479 32.39 4.22 -57.07
CA LYS A 479 31.45 5.32 -57.05
C LYS A 479 31.77 6.39 -55.97
N ARG A 480 32.33 5.97 -54.84
CA ARG A 480 32.72 6.86 -53.73
C ARG A 480 33.99 7.60 -54.09
N ILE A 481 34.91 6.97 -54.74
CA ILE A 481 36.16 7.58 -55.23
C ILE A 481 35.85 8.62 -56.34
N SER A 482 34.98 8.29 -57.33
CA SER A 482 34.65 9.13 -58.43
C SER A 482 33.76 10.34 -58.07
N LYS A 483 32.99 10.25 -57.02
CA LYS A 483 32.10 11.31 -56.50
C LYS A 483 32.60 11.89 -55.17
N TYR A 484 33.89 11.74 -54.85
CA TYR A 484 34.44 12.27 -53.65
C TYR A 484 34.35 13.81 -53.62
N ASN A 485 33.72 14.31 -52.58
CA ASN A 485 33.62 15.75 -52.33
C ASN A 485 34.49 16.10 -51.10
N ARG A 486 35.62 16.66 -51.35
CA ARG A 486 36.62 17.06 -50.34
C ARG A 486 36.01 18.00 -49.29
N PHE A 487 35.22 18.97 -49.73
CA PHE A 487 34.63 19.96 -48.84
C PHE A 487 33.69 19.28 -47.79
N GLN A 488 32.84 18.36 -48.25
CA GLN A 488 31.94 17.61 -47.33
C GLN A 488 32.71 16.71 -46.37
N ALA A 489 33.78 16.05 -46.84
CA ALA A 489 34.61 15.22 -45.99
C ALA A 489 35.31 16.04 -44.89
N ASP A 490 35.91 17.18 -45.26
CA ASP A 490 36.52 18.10 -44.30
C ASP A 490 35.51 18.67 -43.29
N GLU A 491 34.33 19.00 -43.73
CA GLU A 491 33.24 19.48 -42.84
C GLU A 491 32.81 18.38 -41.86
N GLN A 492 32.66 17.12 -42.31
CA GLN A 492 32.33 15.98 -41.49
C GLN A 492 33.42 15.69 -40.46
N ILE A 493 34.69 15.67 -40.85
CA ILE A 493 35.83 15.47 -39.95
C ILE A 493 35.85 16.58 -38.86
N LYS A 494 35.69 17.84 -39.25
CA LYS A 494 35.59 18.97 -38.31
C LYS A 494 34.44 18.85 -37.32
N LYS A 495 33.29 18.38 -37.79
CA LYS A 495 32.15 18.08 -36.89
C LYS A 495 32.50 17.02 -35.88
N ILE A 496 33.06 15.87 -36.33
CA ILE A 496 33.49 14.80 -35.43
C ILE A 496 34.53 15.30 -34.43
N GLU A 497 35.47 16.17 -34.84
CA GLU A 497 36.46 16.76 -33.91
C GLU A 497 35.79 17.64 -32.84
N THR A 498 34.74 18.38 -33.23
CA THR A 498 33.95 19.16 -32.27
C THR A 498 33.23 18.26 -31.28
N ASP A 499 32.58 17.19 -31.77
CA ASP A 499 31.89 16.21 -30.95
C ASP A 499 32.85 15.48 -30.00
N ILE A 500 34.06 15.13 -30.46
CA ILE A 500 35.15 14.56 -29.61
C ILE A 500 35.53 15.54 -28.50
N LYS A 501 35.75 16.83 -28.84
CA LYS A 501 36.09 17.84 -27.82
C LYS A 501 34.97 18.00 -26.79
N GLU A 502 33.74 17.97 -27.23
CA GLU A 502 32.57 18.06 -26.37
C GLU A 502 32.46 16.85 -25.46
N ALA A 503 32.60 15.61 -25.98
CA ALA A 503 32.58 14.39 -25.18
C ALA A 503 33.72 14.40 -24.12
N LYS A 504 34.94 14.80 -24.48
CA LYS A 504 36.07 14.94 -23.55
C LYS A 504 35.82 15.99 -22.48
N ARG A 505 35.21 17.12 -22.83
CA ARG A 505 34.83 18.15 -21.87
C ARG A 505 33.78 17.62 -20.89
N ASN A 506 32.75 16.92 -21.37
CA ASN A 506 31.70 16.36 -20.56
C ASN A 506 32.21 15.25 -19.61
N LEU A 507 33.19 14.44 -20.05
CA LEU A 507 33.90 13.48 -19.21
C LEU A 507 34.72 14.16 -18.10
N ALA A 508 35.40 15.27 -18.42
CA ALA A 508 36.17 16.03 -17.45
C ALA A 508 35.32 16.75 -16.41
N HIS A 509 34.05 17.08 -16.76
CA HIS A 509 33.08 17.75 -15.92
C HIS A 509 31.81 16.90 -15.77
N LEU A 510 31.98 15.63 -15.35
CA LEU A 510 30.92 14.63 -15.35
C LEU A 510 29.76 14.99 -14.41
N VAL A 511 30.05 15.61 -13.26
CA VAL A 511 29.03 16.06 -12.31
C VAL A 511 28.14 17.13 -12.92
N ASP A 512 28.72 18.13 -13.58
CA ASP A 512 27.95 19.18 -14.25
C ASP A 512 27.10 18.62 -15.39
N TYR A 513 27.64 17.63 -16.11
CA TYR A 513 26.92 16.93 -17.17
C TYR A 513 25.71 16.14 -16.60
N ALA A 514 25.89 15.47 -15.44
CA ALA A 514 24.80 14.76 -14.76
C ALA A 514 23.77 15.72 -14.17
N VAL A 515 24.15 16.89 -13.65
CA VAL A 515 23.22 17.94 -13.22
C VAL A 515 22.39 18.40 -14.40
N ALA A 516 23.02 18.72 -15.53
CA ALA A 516 22.31 19.12 -16.76
C ALA A 516 21.38 18.01 -17.29
N TRP A 517 21.72 16.74 -17.08
CA TRP A 517 20.84 15.61 -17.40
C TRP A 517 19.52 15.69 -16.63
N PHE A 518 19.55 15.82 -15.29
CA PHE A 518 18.35 15.90 -14.48
C PHE A 518 17.55 17.18 -14.72
N GLU A 519 18.21 18.31 -14.96
CA GLU A 519 17.55 19.58 -15.31
C GLU A 519 16.82 19.48 -16.66
N ARG A 520 17.43 18.85 -17.67
CA ARG A 520 16.80 18.58 -18.96
C ARG A 520 15.60 17.65 -18.83
N LEU A 521 15.69 16.60 -17.98
CA LEU A 521 14.54 15.73 -17.72
C LEU A 521 13.40 16.51 -17.05
N ALA A 522 13.70 17.35 -16.07
CA ALA A 522 12.71 18.19 -15.39
C ALA A 522 12.04 19.17 -16.39
N GLU A 523 12.82 19.78 -17.29
CA GLU A 523 12.30 20.69 -18.32
C GLU A 523 11.42 19.94 -19.33
N LYS A 524 11.84 18.78 -19.81
CA LYS A 524 11.17 18.02 -20.87
C LYS A 524 9.91 17.31 -20.38
N TYR A 525 9.96 16.69 -19.19
CA TYR A 525 8.90 15.80 -18.68
C TYR A 525 8.21 16.30 -17.42
N GLY A 526 8.80 17.27 -16.71
CA GLY A 526 8.26 17.79 -15.45
C GLY A 526 7.23 18.92 -15.63
N LYS A 527 7.05 19.44 -16.86
CA LYS A 527 6.05 20.50 -17.13
C LYS A 527 4.64 20.00 -16.85
N GLY A 528 3.93 20.69 -15.93
CA GLY A 528 2.58 20.31 -15.54
C GLY A 528 2.50 19.26 -14.42
N VAL A 529 3.60 18.61 -14.04
CA VAL A 529 3.65 17.68 -12.93
C VAL A 529 3.73 18.45 -11.62
N LYS A 530 2.57 18.67 -10.98
CA LYS A 530 2.48 19.32 -9.68
C LYS A 530 2.37 18.29 -8.59
N ARG A 531 2.87 18.63 -7.40
CA ARG A 531 2.62 17.84 -6.20
C ARG A 531 1.13 17.83 -5.91
N ARG A 532 0.56 16.66 -5.62
CA ARG A 532 -0.86 16.46 -5.34
C ARG A 532 -1.14 16.33 -3.85
N THR A 533 -0.25 15.68 -3.11
CA THR A 533 -0.40 15.44 -1.67
C THR A 533 -0.09 16.71 -0.89
N THR A 534 -1.01 17.15 -0.03
CA THR A 534 -0.80 18.24 0.92
C THR A 534 -0.11 17.68 2.17
N TYR A 535 0.96 18.33 2.64
CA TYR A 535 1.60 18.01 3.91
C TYR A 535 0.95 18.80 5.03
N ASP A 536 0.51 18.09 6.09
CA ASP A 536 0.01 18.69 7.32
C ASP A 536 0.22 17.75 8.51
N GLU A 537 0.41 18.29 9.71
CA GLU A 537 0.47 17.49 10.93
C GLU A 537 -0.94 17.06 11.33
N ILE A 538 -1.14 15.76 11.47
CA ILE A 538 -2.45 15.19 11.78
C ILE A 538 -2.56 14.95 13.28
N GLU A 539 -3.34 15.78 13.97
CA GLU A 539 -3.68 15.55 15.38
C GLU A 539 -4.40 14.22 15.58
N GLN A 540 -4.05 13.55 16.69
CA GLN A 540 -4.73 12.31 17.07
C GLN A 540 -6.12 12.63 17.64
N ILE A 541 -7.15 12.27 16.90
CA ILE A 541 -8.54 12.39 17.35
C ILE A 541 -8.87 11.18 18.23
N SER A 542 -9.22 11.41 19.50
CA SER A 542 -9.67 10.34 20.37
C SER A 542 -11.05 9.81 19.93
N ALA A 543 -11.14 8.53 19.63
CA ALA A 543 -12.41 7.89 19.27
C ALA A 543 -13.49 8.09 20.35
N ALA A 544 -13.09 8.15 21.63
CA ALA A 544 -14.00 8.37 22.75
C ALA A 544 -14.59 9.79 22.77
N ALA A 545 -13.84 10.80 22.29
CA ALA A 545 -14.29 12.19 22.26
C ALA A 545 -15.29 12.48 21.12
N VAL A 546 -15.25 11.69 20.04
CA VAL A 546 -15.99 11.99 18.80
C VAL A 546 -17.26 11.15 18.65
N VAL A 547 -17.43 10.13 19.50
CA VAL A 547 -18.61 9.24 19.43
C VAL A 547 -19.87 9.97 19.90
N SER A 548 -20.87 10.04 19.05
CA SER A 548 -22.20 10.54 19.43
C SER A 548 -23.02 9.44 20.14
N SER A 549 -23.72 9.81 21.22
CA SER A 549 -24.69 8.94 21.92
C SER A 549 -25.98 8.86 21.11
N ASN A 550 -26.02 7.95 20.13
CA ASN A 550 -27.13 7.83 19.17
C ASN A 550 -27.93 6.52 19.31
N GLN A 551 -27.62 5.73 20.34
CA GLN A 551 -28.31 4.47 20.64
C GLN A 551 -29.07 4.60 21.96
N ARG A 552 -30.20 3.88 22.07
CA ARG A 552 -31.00 3.82 23.27
C ARG A 552 -30.80 2.48 23.98
N LEU A 553 -30.35 2.53 25.25
CA LEU A 553 -30.13 1.37 26.09
C LEU A 553 -31.42 1.02 26.81
N TYR A 554 -31.77 -0.26 26.80
CA TYR A 554 -32.92 -0.85 27.49
C TYR A 554 -32.47 -2.03 28.34
N VAL A 555 -33.23 -2.35 29.40
CA VAL A 555 -32.96 -3.46 30.30
C VAL A 555 -34.23 -4.29 30.53
N ASP A 556 -34.02 -5.62 30.48
CA ASP A 556 -34.92 -6.62 31.02
C ASP A 556 -34.37 -7.06 32.40
N ARG A 557 -34.95 -6.53 33.47
CA ARG A 557 -34.42 -6.69 34.82
C ARG A 557 -34.57 -8.14 35.33
N GLU A 558 -35.68 -8.81 35.01
CA GLU A 558 -35.98 -10.16 35.48
C GLU A 558 -35.10 -11.19 34.78
N GLN A 559 -35.07 -11.14 33.47
CA GLN A 559 -34.28 -12.08 32.67
C GLN A 559 -32.78 -11.75 32.64
N GLY A 560 -32.40 -10.53 33.04
CA GLY A 560 -31.03 -10.13 33.21
C GLY A 560 -30.33 -9.73 31.91
N PHE A 561 -31.06 -9.25 30.89
CA PHE A 561 -30.49 -8.81 29.64
C PHE A 561 -30.49 -7.28 29.52
N ILE A 562 -29.48 -6.76 28.89
CA ILE A 562 -29.45 -5.38 28.37
C ILE A 562 -29.38 -5.41 26.85
N GLY A 563 -29.88 -4.39 26.18
CA GLY A 563 -29.84 -4.34 24.71
C GLY A 563 -30.16 -2.97 24.15
N LEU A 564 -29.88 -2.82 22.86
CA LEU A 564 -30.12 -1.59 22.11
C LEU A 564 -31.49 -1.64 21.44
N ASN A 565 -32.22 -0.50 21.48
CA ASN A 565 -33.49 -0.30 20.75
C ASN A 565 -34.66 -1.26 21.10
N TRP A 566 -34.66 -1.86 22.29
CA TRP A 566 -35.69 -2.77 22.78
C TRP A 566 -36.91 -2.04 23.39
N ARG A 567 -37.71 -1.39 22.59
CA ARG A 567 -38.82 -0.52 23.03
C ARG A 567 -39.83 -1.17 23.96
N GLN A 568 -39.79 -2.48 24.16
CA GLN A 568 -40.68 -3.25 25.03
C GLN A 568 -40.19 -3.33 26.48
N HIS A 569 -38.95 -2.88 26.77
CA HIS A 569 -38.32 -2.96 28.07
C HIS A 569 -38.03 -1.57 28.65
N ASP A 570 -37.52 -1.51 29.86
CA ASP A 570 -37.24 -0.25 30.53
C ASP A 570 -36.10 0.52 29.83
N TYR A 571 -36.35 1.75 29.44
CA TYR A 571 -35.36 2.66 28.91
C TYR A 571 -34.44 3.17 30.04
N ILE A 572 -33.13 3.12 29.83
CA ILE A 572 -32.12 3.55 30.82
C ILE A 572 -31.50 4.89 30.44
N ALA A 573 -30.87 4.97 29.26
CA ALA A 573 -30.15 6.18 28.82
C ALA A 573 -29.85 6.10 27.33
N ASP A 574 -29.51 7.25 26.74
CA ASP A 574 -28.84 7.30 25.46
C ASP A 574 -27.37 6.94 25.65
N CYS A 575 -26.85 6.11 24.79
CA CYS A 575 -25.46 5.61 24.84
C CYS A 575 -24.85 5.48 23.45
N SER A 576 -23.57 5.24 23.40
CA SER A 576 -22.85 4.88 22.17
C SER A 576 -22.42 3.42 22.19
N VAL A 577 -22.12 2.87 21.02
CA VAL A 577 -21.58 1.50 20.87
C VAL A 577 -20.20 1.31 21.55
N LEU A 578 -19.54 2.39 21.95
CA LEU A 578 -18.24 2.34 22.65
C LEU A 578 -18.36 2.54 24.16
N ASP A 579 -19.57 2.76 24.69
CA ASP A 579 -19.77 2.95 26.12
C ASP A 579 -19.71 1.62 26.87
N ASP A 580 -19.34 1.69 28.13
CA ASP A 580 -19.37 0.59 29.06
C ASP A 580 -20.63 0.71 29.93
N ILE A 581 -21.31 -0.41 30.18
CA ILE A 581 -22.52 -0.49 30.99
C ILE A 581 -22.18 -1.23 32.29
N LEU A 582 -22.54 -0.61 33.41
CA LEU A 582 -22.47 -1.19 34.72
C LEU A 582 -23.85 -1.77 35.09
N CYS A 583 -23.85 -3.02 35.59
CA CYS A 583 -25.02 -3.63 36.20
C CYS A 583 -24.69 -4.12 37.59
N ILE A 584 -25.63 -3.90 38.52
CA ILE A 584 -25.59 -4.43 39.89
C ILE A 584 -26.80 -5.35 40.05
N MET A 585 -26.60 -6.60 40.43
CA MET A 585 -27.62 -7.60 40.61
C MET A 585 -28.04 -7.74 42.08
N ALA A 586 -29.23 -8.26 42.33
CA ALA A 586 -29.80 -8.42 43.69
C ALA A 586 -28.95 -9.31 44.59
N ASP A 587 -28.19 -10.24 44.04
CA ASP A 587 -27.26 -11.15 44.77
C ASP A 587 -25.99 -10.43 45.25
N GLY A 588 -25.86 -9.11 44.99
CA GLY A 588 -24.68 -8.34 45.35
C GLY A 588 -23.51 -8.52 44.38
N THR A 589 -23.74 -9.00 43.19
CA THR A 589 -22.72 -9.01 42.14
C THR A 589 -22.78 -7.78 41.29
N LEU A 590 -21.62 -7.33 40.79
CA LEU A 590 -21.45 -6.19 39.86
C LEU A 590 -20.69 -6.66 38.65
N LYS A 591 -21.17 -6.29 37.44
CA LYS A 591 -20.53 -6.56 36.17
C LYS A 591 -20.48 -5.31 35.33
N VAL A 592 -19.36 -5.07 34.63
CA VAL A 592 -19.22 -4.02 33.63
C VAL A 592 -18.91 -4.69 32.29
N SER A 593 -19.67 -4.34 31.25
CA SER A 593 -19.47 -4.86 29.89
C SER A 593 -19.67 -3.76 28.88
N ARG A 594 -19.11 -3.94 27.66
CA ARG A 594 -19.38 -2.99 26.58
C ARG A 594 -20.81 -3.13 26.06
N VAL A 595 -21.37 -2.03 25.59
CA VAL A 595 -22.69 -2.00 24.92
C VAL A 595 -22.73 -3.03 23.80
N ALA A 596 -23.82 -3.80 23.70
CA ALA A 596 -24.10 -4.75 22.64
C ALA A 596 -25.61 -4.75 22.29
N GLU A 597 -25.96 -5.30 21.13
CA GLU A 597 -27.37 -5.41 20.70
C GLU A 597 -28.22 -6.21 21.68
N LYS A 598 -27.66 -7.29 22.24
CA LYS A 598 -28.22 -8.12 23.29
C LYS A 598 -27.10 -8.74 24.13
N LEU A 599 -27.12 -8.49 25.44
CA LEU A 599 -26.08 -9.00 26.33
C LEU A 599 -26.68 -9.45 27.65
N PHE A 600 -26.33 -10.65 28.09
CA PHE A 600 -26.69 -11.15 29.41
C PHE A 600 -25.73 -10.59 30.46
N MET A 601 -26.27 -9.90 31.47
CA MET A 601 -25.47 -9.30 32.56
C MET A 601 -25.57 -10.11 33.87
N GLY A 602 -26.69 -10.72 34.12
CA GLY A 602 -27.04 -11.42 35.34
C GLY A 602 -28.52 -11.24 35.66
N ARG A 603 -29.17 -12.19 36.34
CA ARG A 603 -30.61 -12.09 36.69
C ARG A 603 -30.87 -11.08 37.81
N ASP A 604 -32.09 -10.62 37.92
CA ASP A 604 -32.56 -9.76 39.03
C ASP A 604 -31.72 -8.45 39.12
N ILE A 605 -31.62 -7.71 38.03
CA ILE A 605 -30.82 -6.49 37.96
C ILE A 605 -31.49 -5.37 38.79
N VAL A 606 -30.79 -4.89 39.81
CA VAL A 606 -31.21 -3.79 40.67
C VAL A 606 -30.88 -2.43 40.06
N HIS A 607 -29.70 -2.31 39.45
CA HIS A 607 -29.22 -1.04 38.89
C HIS A 607 -28.47 -1.23 37.58
N VAL A 608 -28.74 -0.32 36.63
CA VAL A 608 -28.02 -0.23 35.35
C VAL A 608 -27.65 1.21 35.11
N ALA A 609 -26.42 1.46 34.69
CA ALA A 609 -25.96 2.78 34.29
C ALA A 609 -24.91 2.71 33.18
N VAL A 610 -24.82 3.74 32.36
CA VAL A 610 -23.71 3.97 31.46
C VAL A 610 -22.55 4.52 32.29
N VAL A 611 -21.36 3.90 32.18
CA VAL A 611 -20.17 4.35 32.92
C VAL A 611 -19.70 5.67 32.35
N PRO A 612 -19.53 6.74 33.15
CA PRO A 612 -19.01 8.02 32.68
C PRO A 612 -17.62 7.90 32.04
N LYS A 613 -17.36 8.69 30.98
CA LYS A 613 -16.05 8.73 30.30
C LYS A 613 -15.00 9.54 31.04
N GLU A 614 -15.46 10.49 31.84
CA GLU A 614 -14.63 11.33 32.71
C GLU A 614 -14.50 10.70 34.10
N ALA A 615 -13.71 11.30 34.98
CA ALA A 615 -13.52 10.80 36.34
C ALA A 615 -14.88 10.53 37.01
N ASP A 616 -15.19 9.28 37.27
CA ASP A 616 -16.46 8.86 37.87
C ASP A 616 -16.51 9.28 39.35
N THR A 617 -17.32 10.30 39.65
CA THR A 617 -17.59 10.76 41.01
C THR A 617 -18.80 10.10 41.63
N THR A 618 -19.46 9.17 40.92
CA THR A 618 -20.66 8.46 41.36
C THR A 618 -20.36 7.64 42.60
N VAL A 619 -21.16 7.84 43.67
CA VAL A 619 -21.07 7.09 44.92
C VAL A 619 -22.31 6.19 45.08
N TYR A 620 -22.04 4.93 45.33
CA TYR A 620 -23.06 3.92 45.60
C TYR A 620 -23.15 3.68 47.08
N THR A 621 -24.35 3.85 47.68
CA THR A 621 -24.62 3.52 49.08
C THR A 621 -25.45 2.25 49.09
N LEU A 622 -24.90 1.16 49.67
CA LEU A 622 -25.47 -0.17 49.65
C LEU A 622 -25.79 -0.67 51.03
N VAL A 623 -27.04 -1.13 51.25
CA VAL A 623 -27.43 -1.92 52.43
C VAL A 623 -27.70 -3.35 51.95
N TYR A 624 -27.02 -4.35 52.55
CA TYR A 624 -27.16 -5.72 52.16
C TYR A 624 -27.29 -6.65 53.41
N GLN A 625 -27.99 -7.76 53.22
CA GLN A 625 -28.14 -8.80 54.21
C GLN A 625 -27.12 -9.91 53.94
N ASP A 626 -26.23 -10.12 54.90
CA ASP A 626 -25.20 -11.15 54.77
C ASP A 626 -25.78 -12.52 55.16
N LYS A 627 -25.64 -13.49 54.28
CA LYS A 627 -26.24 -14.80 54.48
C LYS A 627 -25.55 -15.60 55.60
N GLU A 628 -24.25 -15.52 55.69
CA GLU A 628 -23.46 -16.31 56.62
C GLU A 628 -23.64 -15.85 58.06
N SER A 629 -23.55 -14.54 58.32
CA SER A 629 -23.68 -13.99 59.68
C SER A 629 -25.10 -13.59 60.04
N GLY A 630 -26.04 -13.55 59.09
CA GLY A 630 -27.41 -13.10 59.30
C GLY A 630 -27.54 -11.60 59.65
N LYS A 631 -26.46 -10.82 59.54
CA LYS A 631 -26.40 -9.39 59.88
C LYS A 631 -26.59 -8.51 58.65
N ALA A 632 -27.13 -7.32 58.86
CA ALA A 632 -27.20 -6.31 57.82
C ALA A 632 -26.00 -5.37 57.91
N PHE A 633 -25.40 -5.07 56.75
CA PHE A 633 -24.27 -4.17 56.61
C PHE A 633 -24.60 -3.02 55.67
N ILE A 634 -23.95 -1.87 55.90
CA ILE A 634 -24.00 -0.69 55.04
C ILE A 634 -22.59 -0.29 54.59
N LYS A 635 -22.44 0.12 53.37
CA LYS A 635 -21.19 0.65 52.85
C LYS A 635 -21.43 1.70 51.75
N ARG A 636 -20.42 2.55 51.52
CA ARG A 636 -20.29 3.42 50.39
C ARG A 636 -19.08 3.00 49.56
N PHE A 637 -19.23 3.03 48.21
CA PHE A 637 -18.13 2.74 47.31
C PHE A 637 -18.27 3.53 46.02
N GLN A 638 -17.17 3.66 45.30
CA GLN A 638 -17.11 4.12 43.90
C GLN A 638 -16.67 2.97 43.01
N LEU A 639 -17.00 2.99 41.72
CA LEU A 639 -16.68 1.93 40.78
C LEU A 639 -15.17 1.65 40.74
N GLY A 640 -14.33 2.68 40.61
CA GLY A 640 -12.88 2.55 40.51
C GLY A 640 -12.47 1.78 39.24
N GLY A 641 -11.23 1.32 39.19
CA GLY A 641 -10.73 0.53 38.06
C GLY A 641 -11.45 -0.82 37.90
N PHE A 642 -11.80 -1.20 36.65
CA PHE A 642 -12.52 -2.44 36.37
C PHE A 642 -11.95 -3.17 35.16
N THR A 643 -12.21 -4.48 35.10
CA THR A 643 -11.98 -5.31 33.92
C THR A 643 -13.35 -5.68 33.35
N ARG A 644 -13.57 -5.49 32.04
CA ARG A 644 -14.82 -5.85 31.37
C ARG A 644 -15.11 -7.33 31.53
N ASP A 645 -16.39 -7.66 31.62
CA ASP A 645 -16.96 -9.02 31.75
C ASP A 645 -16.55 -9.79 33.00
N LYS A 646 -15.82 -9.17 33.93
CA LYS A 646 -15.49 -9.73 35.22
C LYS A 646 -16.59 -9.47 36.22
N LEU A 647 -17.00 -10.50 36.97
CA LEU A 647 -17.90 -10.37 38.10
C LEU A 647 -17.14 -9.94 39.37
N TYR A 648 -17.67 -8.95 40.03
CA TYR A 648 -17.17 -8.43 41.30
C TYR A 648 -18.22 -8.65 42.39
N SER A 649 -17.83 -9.16 43.57
CA SER A 649 -18.71 -9.25 44.73
C SER A 649 -18.76 -7.94 45.50
N LEU A 650 -19.96 -7.44 45.75
CA LEU A 650 -20.22 -6.29 46.63
C LEU A 650 -20.57 -6.72 48.07
N THR A 651 -20.74 -8.00 48.35
CA THR A 651 -21.15 -8.54 49.62
C THR A 651 -20.02 -9.35 50.27
N ALA A 652 -20.12 -9.59 51.60
CA ALA A 652 -19.07 -10.28 52.35
C ALA A 652 -19.07 -11.78 52.15
N SER A 653 -20.25 -12.40 51.95
CA SER A 653 -20.40 -13.81 51.73
C SER A 653 -21.30 -14.13 50.55
N GLU A 654 -21.10 -15.30 49.94
CA GLU A 654 -21.87 -15.79 48.82
C GLU A 654 -23.32 -16.09 49.23
N GLY A 655 -24.28 -15.73 48.39
CA GLY A 655 -25.71 -15.85 48.61
C GLY A 655 -26.31 -14.76 49.53
N SER A 656 -25.57 -13.71 49.86
CA SER A 656 -26.09 -12.46 50.42
C SER A 656 -26.96 -11.74 49.40
N HIS A 657 -27.82 -10.82 49.85
CA HIS A 657 -28.67 -10.07 48.92
C HIS A 657 -28.73 -8.59 49.30
N ILE A 658 -28.90 -7.75 48.28
CA ILE A 658 -29.06 -6.31 48.42
C ILE A 658 -30.47 -6.02 48.90
N VAL A 659 -30.59 -5.29 50.00
CA VAL A 659 -31.86 -4.84 50.58
C VAL A 659 -32.21 -3.47 50.02
N TRP A 660 -31.19 -2.62 49.83
CA TRP A 660 -31.39 -1.25 49.35
C TRP A 660 -30.10 -0.70 48.70
N LEU A 661 -30.27 0.09 47.64
CA LEU A 661 -29.20 0.74 46.93
C LEU A 661 -29.62 2.17 46.61
N ASP A 662 -28.73 3.13 46.87
CA ASP A 662 -28.82 4.53 46.46
C ASP A 662 -27.61 4.91 45.63
N VAL A 663 -27.83 5.78 44.63
CA VAL A 663 -26.78 6.22 43.72
C VAL A 663 -26.75 7.74 43.67
N ALA A 664 -25.69 8.32 44.19
CA ALA A 664 -25.43 9.76 44.20
C ALA A 664 -24.42 10.11 43.11
N ARG A 665 -24.68 11.18 42.35
CA ARG A 665 -23.76 11.63 41.28
C ARG A 665 -22.45 12.21 41.81
N SER A 666 -22.52 12.71 43.02
CA SER A 666 -21.37 13.27 43.74
C SER A 666 -21.44 12.98 45.25
N PRO A 667 -20.33 13.06 45.99
CA PRO A 667 -20.33 12.94 47.44
C PRO A 667 -21.27 13.92 48.18
N ALA A 668 -21.60 15.07 47.57
CA ALA A 668 -22.48 16.07 48.14
C ALA A 668 -23.96 15.64 48.11
N GLU A 669 -24.37 14.73 47.25
CA GLU A 669 -25.76 14.27 47.11
C GLU A 669 -26.07 13.01 47.92
N MET A 670 -25.09 12.52 48.72
CA MET A 670 -25.28 11.29 49.50
C MET A 670 -26.27 11.50 50.65
N PRO A 671 -27.16 10.54 50.93
CA PRO A 671 -28.07 10.61 52.05
C PRO A 671 -27.28 10.68 53.39
N SER A 672 -27.68 11.61 54.27
CA SER A 672 -27.09 11.81 55.59
C SER A 672 -27.78 10.96 56.68
N LYS A 673 -29.04 10.57 56.46
CA LYS A 673 -29.83 9.84 57.44
C LYS A 673 -30.79 8.85 56.80
N LEU A 674 -30.79 7.61 57.24
CA LEU A 674 -31.65 6.52 56.77
C LEU A 674 -32.57 6.04 57.89
N LEU A 675 -33.84 5.78 57.61
CA LEU A 675 -34.75 5.03 58.45
C LEU A 675 -34.67 3.55 58.12
N ILE A 676 -34.22 2.73 59.05
CA ILE A 676 -34.07 1.28 58.89
C ILE A 676 -35.26 0.60 59.53
N SER A 677 -36.02 -0.21 58.81
CA SER A 677 -37.11 -1.02 59.29
C SER A 677 -36.68 -2.50 59.29
N LEU A 678 -36.74 -3.14 60.45
CA LEU A 678 -36.41 -4.55 60.62
C LEU A 678 -37.58 -5.50 60.25
N ASP A 679 -37.30 -6.74 59.92
CA ASP A 679 -38.29 -7.75 59.65
C ASP A 679 -39.17 -8.01 60.88
N GLY A 680 -40.51 -8.14 60.74
CA GLY A 680 -41.46 -8.37 61.79
C GLY A 680 -41.23 -9.63 62.64
N ARG A 681 -40.40 -10.59 62.16
CA ARG A 681 -39.97 -11.79 62.86
C ARG A 681 -38.76 -11.59 63.73
N SER A 682 -38.19 -10.39 63.75
CA SER A 682 -37.04 -10.06 64.59
C SER A 682 -37.43 -9.92 66.05
N HIS A 683 -36.59 -10.41 66.99
CA HIS A 683 -36.75 -10.23 68.41
C HIS A 683 -36.20 -8.87 68.89
N ALA A 684 -36.09 -7.86 67.97
CA ALA A 684 -35.60 -6.52 68.27
C ALA A 684 -36.66 -5.76 69.07
N ARG A 685 -36.24 -5.02 70.12
CA ARG A 685 -37.12 -4.14 70.94
C ARG A 685 -37.58 -2.91 70.14
N VAL A 686 -36.68 -2.37 69.29
CA VAL A 686 -36.98 -1.28 68.38
C VAL A 686 -36.88 -1.80 66.97
N ARG A 687 -37.97 -1.67 66.17
CA ARG A 687 -38.03 -2.20 64.83
C ARG A 687 -37.72 -1.15 63.77
N ASP A 688 -38.01 0.11 64.08
CA ASP A 688 -37.72 1.26 63.21
C ASP A 688 -36.75 2.17 63.91
N PHE A 689 -35.61 2.49 63.31
CA PHE A 689 -34.62 3.39 63.88
C PHE A 689 -33.88 4.17 62.82
N ASP A 690 -33.45 5.37 63.20
CA ASP A 690 -32.64 6.23 62.37
C ASP A 690 -31.18 5.80 62.39
N PHE A 691 -30.57 5.72 61.22
CA PHE A 691 -29.15 5.41 61.05
C PHE A 691 -28.46 6.60 60.40
N ASP A 692 -27.52 7.20 61.14
CA ASP A 692 -26.71 8.32 60.62
C ASP A 692 -25.62 7.77 59.70
N THR A 693 -25.61 8.29 58.46
CA THR A 693 -24.65 7.94 57.43
C THR A 693 -23.64 9.03 57.15
N SER A 694 -23.68 10.20 57.84
CA SER A 694 -22.79 11.32 57.63
C SER A 694 -21.31 10.94 57.81
N GLY A 695 -21.02 10.08 58.81
CA GLY A 695 -19.68 9.57 59.08
C GLY A 695 -19.24 8.32 58.26
N LEU A 696 -20.06 7.87 57.30
CA LEU A 696 -19.75 6.67 56.50
C LEU A 696 -18.75 6.98 55.40
N ALA A 697 -17.52 6.51 55.54
CA ALA A 697 -16.47 6.74 54.54
C ALA A 697 -16.71 5.95 53.26
N ILE A 698 -16.26 6.51 52.13
CA ILE A 698 -16.22 5.84 50.82
C ILE A 698 -15.09 4.79 50.93
N SER A 699 -15.42 3.53 50.74
CA SER A 699 -14.50 2.40 50.84
C SER A 699 -14.32 1.69 49.48
N SER A 700 -13.48 0.66 49.42
CA SER A 700 -13.38 -0.18 48.23
C SER A 700 -14.68 -0.99 48.03
N ARG A 701 -15.02 -1.30 46.76
CA ARG A 701 -16.20 -2.14 46.43
C ARG A 701 -16.22 -3.51 47.10
N GLY A 702 -15.07 -4.09 47.41
CA GLY A 702 -14.94 -5.37 48.12
C GLY A 702 -14.98 -5.25 49.65
N ALA A 703 -15.08 -4.05 50.25
CA ALA A 703 -15.14 -3.86 51.69
C ALA A 703 -16.46 -4.40 52.26
N LYS A 704 -16.41 -5.00 53.48
CA LYS A 704 -17.59 -5.55 54.17
C LYS A 704 -18.59 -4.46 54.59
N GLY A 705 -18.14 -3.26 54.93
CA GLY A 705 -18.95 -2.19 55.46
C GLY A 705 -19.18 -2.25 56.97
N LEU A 706 -20.03 -1.32 57.47
CA LEU A 706 -20.40 -1.21 58.87
C LEU A 706 -21.67 -2.04 59.17
N THR A 707 -21.76 -2.62 60.34
CA THR A 707 -22.96 -3.36 60.77
C THR A 707 -24.08 -2.36 61.07
N VAL A 708 -25.22 -2.50 60.41
CA VAL A 708 -26.44 -1.76 60.63
C VAL A 708 -27.30 -2.41 61.70
N SER A 709 -27.47 -3.74 61.56
CA SER A 709 -28.31 -4.51 62.49
C SER A 709 -27.80 -5.94 62.61
N LYS A 710 -28.05 -6.57 63.78
CA LYS A 710 -27.88 -7.99 64.01
C LYS A 710 -29.07 -8.82 63.44
N TRP A 711 -30.16 -8.12 63.07
CA TRP A 711 -31.39 -8.71 62.61
C TRP A 711 -31.64 -8.35 61.11
N PRO A 712 -32.44 -9.15 60.43
CA PRO A 712 -32.76 -8.89 59.07
C PRO A 712 -33.47 -7.54 58.87
N VAL A 713 -33.04 -6.78 57.85
CA VAL A 713 -33.66 -5.51 57.48
C VAL A 713 -34.72 -5.79 56.40
N LYS A 714 -35.95 -5.26 56.63
CA LYS A 714 -37.09 -5.38 55.72
C LYS A 714 -37.09 -4.25 54.70
N ALA A 715 -36.82 -3.00 55.11
CA ALA A 715 -36.87 -1.81 54.27
C ALA A 715 -35.92 -0.74 54.77
N VAL A 716 -35.46 0.09 53.85
CA VAL A 716 -34.66 1.29 54.14
C VAL A 716 -35.30 2.48 53.42
N LYS A 717 -35.48 3.61 54.11
CA LYS A 717 -35.98 4.85 53.55
C LYS A 717 -35.02 5.98 53.86
N VAL A 718 -34.84 6.87 52.90
CA VAL A 718 -34.04 8.10 53.10
C VAL A 718 -34.90 9.09 53.89
N VAL A 719 -34.36 9.63 54.98
CA VAL A 719 -35.05 10.58 55.87
C VAL A 719 -34.59 12.00 55.56
N ASP A 720 -33.30 12.17 55.23
CA ASP A 720 -32.74 13.49 54.92
C ASP A 720 -31.76 13.35 53.77
N THR A 721 -32.02 14.13 52.70
CA THR A 721 -31.08 14.33 51.59
C THR A 721 -30.77 15.82 51.48
N PRO A 722 -29.49 16.21 51.25
CA PRO A 722 -29.21 17.53 50.76
C PRO A 722 -30.04 17.76 49.48
N ARG A 723 -30.73 18.91 49.36
CA ARG A 723 -31.61 19.21 48.21
C ARG A 723 -30.88 18.87 46.90
N ARG A 724 -31.46 17.97 46.12
CA ARG A 724 -31.04 17.76 44.73
C ARG A 724 -31.25 19.09 43.97
N ALA A 725 -30.19 19.77 43.57
CA ALA A 725 -30.21 20.95 42.73
C ALA A 725 -30.54 20.61 41.30
#